data_0c9b641885d570dc08a03f45b795c862
#
_entry.id   0c9b641885d570dc08a03f45b795c862
#
_cell.length_a   1.000
_cell.length_b   1.000
_cell.length_c   1.000
_cell.angle_alpha   90.00
_cell.angle_beta   90.00
_cell.angle_gamma   90.00
#
_symmetry.space_group_name_H-M   'P 1'
#
loop_
_entity.id
_entity.type
_entity.pdbx_description
1 polymer ?
#
loop_
_entity_poly.entity_id
_entity_poly.type
_entity_poly.pdbx_seq_one_letter_code
_entity_poly.pdbx_strand_id
1 'polypeptide(L)'
;MPAERIFFTVTLGELAELPGTPFSYWAPPSLRALFHRYPPLDRDVARQPEKPKIADVKQGLATADDLRFTRYWWEVSVEAIAISREETHQGKTWVPFAKGGRPFYHDIALAVNWGNEGEEIKAWINPRSGRPYSNIWMLRQTEQVFFFRPGLTFPNVVSSVRINARVIPAGCIFTVNHQGIFAPSHNQDWTLCAFLNSLLAAFIHYSMNPLQHGRNTGELSRFPTNPLILENNLLHNLAREAHDLLREWATGEETATVFIAPWLLQVWQAREGRPWESLQPATSHPLARDFAWSDWESARAIRRAVLEAAGAGPGLLRPLAQACVLWERLLRARLDEIQRQIDDEVYRLYEISKEDRALIERELGKGMAEPEEAEEEETGEAGEEEGEPAAPGILSPEEHIRRLVHYLARQAVRASENGIVPLADGYTADGRLERGLAHRVREQLRALFDEEAMPTVEGELRQALGKPLEEWLAVDFFRYHVGLFRLRPVVWQVVPPSSRRWGGAGLPFSVFLDWHRLDADTLRKVRYLYLQPHLDAARREVEKKERDFMAAREAGNLSFREEREMERHLQEQRARRDALQTLADKLEALLRPHTLRVESRSEWVKAKVNEIIAEGYRPHRDYGVRVNIEPLKQAGILPPDAERIRG
;
A
#
# COMPACT_ATOMS: atom_id res chain seq x y z
N MET A 1 40.02 -21.71 12.56
CA MET A 1 39.95 -23.12 12.97
C MET A 1 39.27 -23.86 11.82
N PRO A 2 39.68 -25.06 11.41
CA PRO A 2 38.96 -25.79 10.37
C PRO A 2 37.55 -26.09 10.89
N ALA A 3 36.55 -25.79 10.08
CA ALA A 3 35.15 -26.10 10.40
C ALA A 3 35.04 -27.62 10.65
N GLU A 4 34.53 -28.01 11.82
CA GLU A 4 34.21 -29.41 12.10
C GLU A 4 33.24 -29.90 11.03
N ARG A 5 33.61 -30.89 10.26
CA ARG A 5 32.72 -31.53 9.30
C ARG A 5 31.74 -32.40 10.08
N ILE A 6 30.48 -32.00 10.09
CA ILE A 6 29.39 -32.80 10.68
C ILE A 6 28.96 -33.81 9.63
N PHE A 7 29.03 -35.11 9.97
CA PHE A 7 28.53 -36.18 9.11
C PHE A 7 27.19 -36.69 9.65
N PHE A 8 26.22 -36.81 8.77
CA PHE A 8 24.94 -37.44 9.06
C PHE A 8 24.87 -38.76 8.28
N THR A 9 24.42 -39.81 8.93
CA THR A 9 24.15 -41.10 8.30
C THR A 9 22.65 -41.29 8.26
N VAL A 10 22.04 -41.23 7.08
CA VAL A 10 20.61 -41.47 6.84
C VAL A 10 20.42 -42.48 5.73
N THR A 11 19.42 -43.32 5.85
CA THR A 11 19.02 -44.29 4.81
C THR A 11 18.03 -43.65 3.84
N LEU A 12 17.94 -44.22 2.63
CA LEU A 12 16.91 -43.79 1.65
C LEU A 12 15.48 -44.00 2.20
N GLY A 13 15.28 -45.04 3.05
CA GLY A 13 14.01 -45.28 3.72
C GLY A 13 13.63 -44.15 4.66
N GLU A 14 14.58 -43.63 5.43
CA GLU A 14 14.34 -42.50 6.34
C GLU A 14 14.06 -41.18 5.60
N LEU A 15 14.70 -40.93 4.46
CA LEU A 15 14.40 -39.78 3.62
C LEU A 15 12.97 -39.90 2.98
N ALA A 16 12.57 -41.13 2.65
CA ALA A 16 11.25 -41.41 2.07
C ALA A 16 10.08 -41.24 3.07
N GLU A 17 10.35 -41.09 4.38
CA GLU A 17 9.33 -40.76 5.39
C GLU A 17 8.75 -39.35 5.18
N LEU A 18 9.54 -38.44 4.56
CA LEU A 18 9.09 -37.10 4.22
C LEU A 18 8.43 -37.07 2.82
N PRO A 19 7.30 -36.40 2.64
CA PRO A 19 6.64 -36.28 1.35
C PRO A 19 7.53 -35.61 0.31
N GLY A 20 7.79 -36.30 -0.81
CA GLY A 20 8.68 -35.81 -1.87
C GLY A 20 10.11 -36.27 -1.74
N THR A 21 10.46 -37.00 -0.69
CA THR A 21 11.80 -37.56 -0.45
C THR A 21 12.93 -36.52 -0.52
N PRO A 22 12.79 -35.37 0.18
CA PRO A 22 13.81 -34.33 0.20
C PRO A 22 15.07 -34.79 0.95
N PHE A 23 16.24 -34.24 0.64
CA PHE A 23 17.49 -34.52 1.35
C PHE A 23 17.58 -33.85 2.73
N SER A 24 16.52 -33.95 3.52
CA SER A 24 16.39 -33.30 4.84
C SER A 24 16.93 -34.19 5.95
N TYR A 25 18.24 -34.53 5.89
CA TYR A 25 18.92 -35.41 6.81
C TYR A 25 18.96 -34.88 8.26
N TRP A 26 18.74 -33.60 8.47
CA TRP A 26 18.70 -32.98 9.80
C TRP A 26 17.36 -33.17 10.54
N ALA A 27 16.28 -33.55 9.84
CA ALA A 27 14.99 -33.81 10.46
C ALA A 27 15.03 -35.08 11.32
N PRO A 28 14.84 -34.99 12.66
CA PRO A 28 14.93 -36.15 13.54
C PRO A 28 13.75 -37.13 13.31
N PRO A 29 13.92 -38.41 13.70
CA PRO A 29 12.85 -39.42 13.55
C PRO A 29 11.53 -39.03 14.21
N SER A 30 11.59 -38.36 15.38
CA SER A 30 10.40 -37.86 16.10
C SER A 30 9.56 -36.90 15.25
N LEU A 31 10.19 -35.99 14.51
CA LEU A 31 9.52 -35.02 13.65
C LEU A 31 9.06 -35.65 12.32
N ARG A 32 9.86 -36.59 11.74
CA ARG A 32 9.43 -37.37 10.58
C ARG A 32 8.19 -38.22 10.89
N ALA A 33 8.10 -38.79 12.10
CA ALA A 33 6.96 -39.59 12.55
C ALA A 33 5.62 -38.82 12.56
N LEU A 34 5.63 -37.47 12.61
CA LEU A 34 4.42 -36.66 12.56
C LEU A 34 3.62 -36.89 11.26
N PHE A 35 4.31 -37.12 10.14
CA PHE A 35 3.67 -37.39 8.84
C PHE A 35 2.91 -38.73 8.78
N HIS A 36 3.26 -39.66 9.67
CA HIS A 36 2.53 -40.94 9.84
C HIS A 36 1.46 -40.84 10.92
N ARG A 37 1.72 -40.04 11.97
CA ARG A 37 0.82 -39.91 13.12
C ARG A 37 -0.42 -39.09 12.81
N TYR A 38 -0.28 -38.01 12.02
CA TYR A 38 -1.35 -37.07 11.76
C TYR A 38 -1.80 -37.09 10.30
N PRO A 39 -3.09 -36.80 10.02
CA PRO A 39 -3.59 -36.67 8.65
C PRO A 39 -2.96 -35.44 7.96
N PRO A 40 -2.86 -35.45 6.62
CA PRO A 40 -2.47 -34.27 5.88
C PRO A 40 -3.51 -33.16 5.97
N LEU A 41 -3.11 -31.90 5.80
CA LEU A 41 -3.98 -30.74 5.84
C LEU A 41 -5.11 -30.85 4.78
N ASP A 42 -4.76 -31.16 3.52
CA ASP A 42 -5.71 -31.53 2.47
C ASP A 42 -5.36 -32.90 1.92
N ARG A 43 -6.31 -33.60 1.33
CA ARG A 43 -6.10 -34.93 0.76
C ARG A 43 -6.36 -34.95 -0.74
N ASP A 44 -5.59 -35.75 -1.42
CA ASP A 44 -5.96 -36.20 -2.76
C ASP A 44 -7.05 -37.26 -2.61
N VAL A 45 -8.32 -36.88 -2.82
CA VAL A 45 -9.49 -37.75 -2.68
C VAL A 45 -9.36 -39.01 -3.52
N ALA A 46 -8.71 -38.93 -4.69
CA ALA A 46 -8.52 -40.07 -5.58
C ALA A 46 -7.53 -41.10 -5.05
N ARG A 47 -6.51 -40.66 -4.30
CA ARG A 47 -5.40 -41.49 -3.80
C ARG A 47 -5.59 -41.95 -2.35
N GLN A 48 -6.32 -41.19 -1.54
CA GLN A 48 -6.43 -41.38 -0.08
C GLN A 48 -7.87 -41.14 0.40
N PRO A 49 -8.87 -41.87 -0.10
CA PRO A 49 -10.27 -41.60 0.22
C PRO A 49 -10.64 -41.80 1.70
N GLU A 50 -9.92 -42.69 2.42
CA GLU A 50 -10.15 -43.03 3.84
C GLU A 50 -9.54 -42.03 4.83
N LYS A 51 -8.60 -41.15 4.43
CA LYS A 51 -8.01 -40.20 5.35
C LYS A 51 -8.98 -39.06 5.65
N PRO A 52 -9.08 -38.60 6.91
CA PRO A 52 -9.90 -37.44 7.25
C PRO A 52 -9.36 -36.20 6.55
N LYS A 53 -10.28 -35.36 6.11
CA LYS A 53 -9.96 -34.04 5.54
C LYS A 53 -9.98 -32.99 6.65
N ILE A 54 -8.90 -32.24 6.77
CA ILE A 54 -8.77 -31.14 7.74
C ILE A 54 -9.22 -29.82 7.13
N ALA A 55 -8.75 -29.49 5.92
CA ALA A 55 -9.08 -28.25 5.22
C ALA A 55 -8.99 -28.46 3.70
N ASP A 56 -9.44 -27.47 2.94
CA ASP A 56 -9.21 -27.36 1.49
C ASP A 56 -8.07 -26.42 1.21
N VAL A 57 -7.05 -26.84 0.45
CA VAL A 57 -5.96 -26.00 -0.04
C VAL A 57 -6.16 -25.75 -1.52
N LYS A 58 -6.34 -24.49 -1.93
CA LYS A 58 -6.75 -24.11 -3.28
C LYS A 58 -5.86 -23.06 -3.90
N GLN A 59 -5.56 -23.25 -5.19
CA GLN A 59 -4.88 -22.25 -6.00
C GLN A 59 -5.82 -21.10 -6.30
N GLY A 60 -5.31 -19.85 -6.26
CA GLY A 60 -6.06 -18.66 -6.59
C GLY A 60 -5.94 -18.21 -8.04
N LEU A 61 -6.50 -17.03 -8.33
CA LEU A 61 -6.59 -16.44 -9.66
C LEU A 61 -5.26 -15.81 -10.09
N ALA A 62 -4.78 -16.16 -11.28
CA ALA A 62 -3.77 -15.42 -12.05
C ALA A 62 -4.47 -14.61 -13.13
N THR A 63 -4.34 -13.30 -13.12
CA THR A 63 -4.99 -12.39 -14.06
C THR A 63 -4.34 -12.42 -15.45
N ALA A 64 -3.04 -12.73 -15.53
CA ALA A 64 -2.15 -12.64 -16.68
C ALA A 64 -1.89 -11.20 -17.22
N ASP A 65 -2.63 -10.20 -16.74
CA ASP A 65 -2.37 -8.77 -16.95
C ASP A 65 -2.95 -7.98 -15.76
N ASP A 66 -2.16 -7.82 -14.70
CA ASP A 66 -2.57 -7.09 -13.50
C ASP A 66 -2.91 -5.63 -13.81
N LEU A 67 -2.23 -5.01 -14.79
CA LEU A 67 -2.48 -3.63 -15.17
C LEU A 67 -3.85 -3.42 -15.82
N ARG A 68 -4.36 -4.45 -16.47
CA ARG A 68 -5.71 -4.47 -17.05
C ARG A 68 -6.75 -4.79 -16.00
N PHE A 69 -6.51 -5.80 -15.17
CA PHE A 69 -7.54 -6.41 -14.34
C PHE A 69 -7.49 -6.03 -12.87
N THR A 70 -6.46 -5.31 -12.38
CA THR A 70 -6.40 -4.92 -10.98
C THR A 70 -6.32 -3.41 -10.78
N ARG A 71 -6.87 -2.93 -9.66
CA ARG A 71 -6.77 -1.55 -9.16
C ARG A 71 -6.60 -1.58 -7.65
N TYR A 72 -5.97 -0.55 -7.11
CA TYR A 72 -6.14 -0.31 -5.68
C TYR A 72 -7.53 0.28 -5.43
N TRP A 73 -8.13 -0.02 -4.27
CA TRP A 73 -9.48 0.41 -3.94
C TRP A 73 -9.66 1.94 -4.00
N TRP A 74 -8.60 2.70 -3.72
CA TRP A 74 -8.62 4.16 -3.79
C TRP A 74 -8.54 4.72 -5.22
N GLU A 75 -8.28 3.92 -6.23
CA GLU A 75 -8.31 4.34 -7.63
C GLU A 75 -9.72 4.32 -8.21
N VAL A 76 -10.63 3.55 -7.61
CA VAL A 76 -11.98 3.29 -8.13
C VAL A 76 -13.06 3.91 -7.23
N SER A 77 -14.29 3.97 -7.72
CA SER A 77 -15.43 4.33 -6.88
C SER A 77 -15.73 3.22 -5.88
N VAL A 78 -15.93 3.58 -4.60
CA VAL A 78 -16.27 2.62 -3.55
C VAL A 78 -17.62 1.92 -3.85
N GLU A 79 -18.55 2.64 -4.50
CA GLU A 79 -19.84 2.10 -4.92
C GLU A 79 -19.72 1.01 -5.98
N ALA A 80 -18.62 0.97 -6.74
CA ALA A 80 -18.33 -0.05 -7.73
C ALA A 80 -17.67 -1.31 -7.15
N ILE A 81 -17.44 -1.36 -5.80
CA ILE A 81 -16.86 -2.50 -5.12
C ILE A 81 -17.95 -3.47 -4.69
N ALA A 82 -17.85 -4.72 -5.17
CA ALA A 82 -18.71 -5.84 -4.82
C ALA A 82 -18.05 -6.73 -3.76
N ILE A 83 -18.84 -7.25 -2.82
CA ILE A 83 -18.42 -8.26 -1.83
C ILE A 83 -19.28 -9.52 -1.89
N SER A 84 -20.11 -9.67 -2.92
CA SER A 84 -20.87 -10.88 -3.22
C SER A 84 -20.99 -11.11 -4.71
N ARG A 85 -21.35 -12.32 -5.12
CA ARG A 85 -21.58 -12.66 -6.53
C ARG A 85 -22.74 -11.87 -7.12
N GLU A 86 -23.82 -11.75 -6.36
CA GLU A 86 -25.03 -11.04 -6.75
C GLU A 86 -24.74 -9.58 -7.08
N GLU A 87 -23.89 -8.92 -6.28
CA GLU A 87 -23.50 -7.54 -6.51
C GLU A 87 -22.72 -7.36 -7.82
N THR A 88 -21.95 -8.37 -8.29
CA THR A 88 -21.23 -8.30 -9.56
C THR A 88 -22.17 -8.27 -10.78
N HIS A 89 -23.37 -8.83 -10.65
CA HIS A 89 -24.43 -8.75 -11.66
C HIS A 89 -25.28 -7.47 -11.59
N GLN A 90 -25.10 -6.68 -10.51
CA GLN A 90 -25.81 -5.41 -10.31
C GLN A 90 -24.99 -4.19 -10.76
N GLY A 91 -23.97 -4.40 -11.60
CA GLY A 91 -23.14 -3.33 -12.16
C GLY A 91 -21.90 -2.98 -11.33
N LYS A 92 -21.64 -3.68 -10.22
CA LYS A 92 -20.38 -3.52 -9.50
C LYS A 92 -19.29 -4.38 -10.14
N THR A 93 -18.18 -3.76 -10.44
CA THR A 93 -17.12 -4.36 -11.26
C THR A 93 -15.96 -4.90 -10.43
N TRP A 94 -15.65 -4.24 -9.30
CA TRP A 94 -14.41 -4.47 -8.56
C TRP A 94 -14.66 -5.33 -7.33
N VAL A 95 -13.92 -6.44 -7.19
CA VAL A 95 -13.99 -7.34 -6.03
C VAL A 95 -12.67 -7.29 -5.27
N PRO A 96 -12.67 -7.17 -3.92
CA PRO A 96 -11.45 -7.19 -3.13
C PRO A 96 -10.57 -8.41 -3.47
N PHE A 97 -9.30 -8.14 -3.77
CA PHE A 97 -8.36 -9.14 -4.28
C PHE A 97 -7.24 -9.37 -3.27
N ALA A 98 -7.30 -10.47 -2.54
CA ALA A 98 -6.40 -10.78 -1.46
C ALA A 98 -5.00 -11.09 -1.97
N LYS A 99 -4.11 -10.10 -1.94
CA LYS A 99 -2.68 -10.16 -2.25
C LYS A 99 -1.91 -9.54 -1.07
N GLY A 100 -0.66 -9.97 -0.81
CA GLY A 100 0.13 -9.53 0.33
C GLY A 100 0.14 -10.56 1.47
N GLY A 101 1.11 -10.53 2.40
CA GLY A 101 1.41 -11.66 3.24
C GLY A 101 1.95 -11.39 4.64
N ARG A 102 1.47 -10.36 5.38
CA ARG A 102 1.75 -10.29 6.82
C ARG A 102 0.95 -11.36 7.56
N PRO A 103 1.51 -12.01 8.62
CA PRO A 103 0.80 -13.00 9.40
C PRO A 103 -0.42 -12.40 10.11
N PHE A 104 -1.44 -13.20 10.33
CA PHE A 104 -2.71 -12.90 11.00
C PHE A 104 -3.61 -11.90 10.27
N TYR A 105 -3.13 -10.69 9.97
CA TYR A 105 -3.87 -9.64 9.26
C TYR A 105 -2.99 -8.89 8.26
N HIS A 106 -3.52 -8.67 7.09
CA HIS A 106 -3.00 -7.73 6.10
C HIS A 106 -4.17 -7.11 5.35
N ASP A 107 -4.19 -5.80 5.24
CA ASP A 107 -5.29 -5.09 4.59
C ASP A 107 -5.41 -5.46 3.10
N ILE A 108 -6.63 -5.58 2.59
CA ILE A 108 -6.89 -5.97 1.19
C ILE A 108 -7.04 -4.71 0.34
N ALA A 109 -5.91 -4.14 -0.03
CA ALA A 109 -5.86 -2.89 -0.77
C ALA A 109 -6.19 -3.03 -2.27
N LEU A 110 -5.98 -4.21 -2.87
CA LEU A 110 -6.26 -4.46 -4.27
C LEU A 110 -7.70 -4.90 -4.51
N ALA A 111 -8.23 -4.59 -5.69
CA ALA A 111 -9.47 -5.10 -6.23
C ALA A 111 -9.23 -5.64 -7.65
N VAL A 112 -9.92 -6.71 -8.01
CA VAL A 112 -9.88 -7.31 -9.35
C VAL A 112 -11.17 -7.02 -10.10
N ASN A 113 -11.07 -6.78 -11.40
CA ASN A 113 -12.24 -6.68 -12.28
C ASN A 113 -12.93 -8.05 -12.37
N TRP A 114 -14.08 -8.14 -11.71
CA TRP A 114 -14.89 -9.35 -11.65
C TRP A 114 -16.37 -9.09 -11.97
N GLY A 115 -16.65 -8.02 -12.73
CA GLY A 115 -18.00 -7.71 -13.18
C GLY A 115 -18.63 -8.87 -13.93
N ASN A 116 -19.93 -9.14 -13.70
CA ASN A 116 -20.64 -10.29 -14.24
C ASN A 116 -19.89 -11.63 -14.04
N GLU A 117 -19.42 -11.85 -12.80
CA GLU A 117 -18.61 -13.04 -12.47
C GLU A 117 -17.34 -13.20 -13.32
N GLY A 118 -16.65 -12.12 -13.63
CA GLY A 118 -15.40 -12.13 -14.37
C GLY A 118 -15.57 -12.36 -15.87
N GLU A 119 -16.65 -11.89 -16.46
CA GLU A 119 -16.93 -12.02 -17.90
C GLU A 119 -15.76 -11.58 -18.75
N GLU A 120 -15.18 -10.40 -18.48
CA GLU A 120 -14.07 -9.85 -19.27
C GLU A 120 -12.81 -10.71 -19.21
N ILE A 121 -12.39 -11.15 -18.04
CA ILE A 121 -11.20 -11.99 -17.87
C ILE A 121 -11.38 -13.39 -18.46
N LYS A 122 -12.59 -13.94 -18.42
CA LYS A 122 -12.94 -15.21 -19.03
C LYS A 122 -13.01 -15.14 -20.55
N ALA A 123 -13.48 -14.02 -21.11
CA ALA A 123 -13.59 -13.78 -22.55
C ALA A 123 -12.26 -13.42 -23.20
N TRP A 124 -11.23 -13.05 -22.45
CA TRP A 124 -9.91 -12.72 -22.98
C TRP A 124 -9.12 -13.97 -23.33
N ILE A 125 -9.30 -14.44 -24.58
CA ILE A 125 -8.83 -15.73 -25.09
C ILE A 125 -7.45 -15.59 -25.74
N ASN A 126 -6.53 -16.49 -25.39
CA ASN A 126 -5.26 -16.66 -26.07
C ASN A 126 -5.51 -17.37 -27.43
N PRO A 127 -5.20 -16.73 -28.56
CA PRO A 127 -5.50 -17.27 -29.88
C PRO A 127 -4.73 -18.55 -30.20
N ARG A 128 -3.61 -18.83 -29.51
CA ARG A 128 -2.80 -20.04 -29.73
C ARG A 128 -3.38 -21.26 -29.00
N SER A 129 -3.91 -21.06 -27.79
CA SER A 129 -4.41 -22.16 -26.96
C SER A 129 -5.93 -22.32 -27.00
N GLY A 130 -6.67 -21.33 -27.46
CA GLY A 130 -8.14 -21.28 -27.40
C GLY A 130 -8.70 -21.19 -25.98
N ARG A 131 -7.87 -20.86 -24.98
CA ARG A 131 -8.23 -20.75 -23.56
C ARG A 131 -8.04 -19.32 -23.06
N PRO A 132 -8.71 -18.91 -21.99
CA PRO A 132 -8.39 -17.66 -21.32
C PRO A 132 -6.88 -17.52 -21.05
N TYR A 133 -6.33 -16.30 -21.16
CA TYR A 133 -4.95 -16.01 -20.74
C TYR A 133 -4.76 -16.26 -19.24
N SER A 134 -5.79 -15.93 -18.46
CA SER A 134 -5.81 -16.23 -17.02
C SER A 134 -5.91 -17.75 -16.77
N ASN A 135 -5.59 -18.19 -15.56
CA ASN A 135 -5.73 -19.59 -15.15
C ASN A 135 -7.17 -19.99 -14.79
N ILE A 136 -8.16 -19.11 -14.98
CA ILE A 136 -9.55 -19.32 -14.53
C ILE A 136 -10.18 -20.60 -15.06
N TRP A 137 -9.80 -21.03 -16.27
CA TRP A 137 -10.29 -22.28 -16.86
C TRP A 137 -9.90 -23.55 -16.07
N MET A 138 -8.85 -23.46 -15.22
CA MET A 138 -8.43 -24.52 -14.30
C MET A 138 -9.13 -24.44 -12.96
N LEU A 139 -9.67 -23.27 -12.58
CA LEU A 139 -10.16 -22.96 -11.24
C LEU A 139 -11.67 -23.19 -11.05
N ARG A 140 -12.34 -23.93 -11.92
CA ARG A 140 -13.82 -24.08 -11.90
C ARG A 140 -14.41 -24.37 -10.52
N GLN A 141 -13.87 -25.35 -9.79
CA GLN A 141 -14.33 -25.66 -8.45
C GLN A 141 -13.94 -24.55 -7.46
N THR A 142 -12.74 -24.01 -7.56
CA THR A 142 -12.26 -22.91 -6.69
C THR A 142 -13.13 -21.68 -6.87
N GLU A 143 -13.40 -21.30 -8.11
CA GLU A 143 -14.26 -20.17 -8.43
C GLU A 143 -15.66 -20.33 -7.85
N GLN A 144 -16.29 -21.48 -8.04
CA GLN A 144 -17.68 -21.71 -7.63
C GLN A 144 -17.86 -21.80 -6.12
N VAL A 145 -16.90 -22.42 -5.42
CA VAL A 145 -17.06 -22.81 -4.00
C VAL A 145 -16.29 -21.90 -3.05
N PHE A 146 -15.13 -21.39 -3.45
CA PHE A 146 -14.17 -20.75 -2.53
C PHE A 146 -14.00 -19.24 -2.74
N PHE A 147 -14.28 -18.70 -3.96
CA PHE A 147 -14.31 -17.24 -4.11
C PHE A 147 -15.50 -16.67 -3.32
N PHE A 148 -15.29 -15.50 -2.72
CA PHE A 148 -16.21 -14.82 -1.80
C PHE A 148 -16.40 -15.49 -0.43
N ARG A 149 -15.83 -16.68 -0.21
CA ARG A 149 -15.90 -17.38 1.07
C ARG A 149 -14.78 -16.87 2.00
N PRO A 150 -15.03 -16.69 3.32
CA PRO A 150 -13.98 -16.43 4.28
C PRO A 150 -13.06 -17.65 4.41
N GLY A 151 -11.79 -17.41 4.76
CA GLY A 151 -10.79 -18.46 4.89
C GLY A 151 -9.44 -17.89 5.24
N LEU A 152 -8.38 -18.59 4.83
CA LEU A 152 -6.99 -18.13 4.98
C LEU A 152 -6.33 -17.95 3.63
N THR A 153 -5.33 -17.07 3.58
CA THR A 153 -4.35 -17.03 2.49
C THR A 153 -2.94 -17.09 3.03
N PHE A 154 -2.04 -17.61 2.20
CA PHE A 154 -0.60 -17.62 2.48
C PHE A 154 0.18 -17.24 1.21
N PRO A 155 1.29 -16.49 1.33
CA PRO A 155 2.10 -16.10 0.19
C PRO A 155 2.93 -17.28 -0.33
N ASN A 156 3.09 -17.34 -1.65
CA ASN A 156 3.92 -18.34 -2.30
C ASN A 156 5.42 -18.10 -2.04
N VAL A 157 5.84 -16.83 -2.09
CA VAL A 157 7.23 -16.40 -1.84
C VAL A 157 7.25 -15.35 -0.74
N VAL A 158 8.09 -15.54 0.27
CA VAL A 158 8.37 -14.55 1.32
C VAL A 158 9.80 -14.72 1.83
N SER A 159 10.37 -13.66 2.38
CA SER A 159 11.65 -13.66 3.09
C SER A 159 11.58 -14.27 4.50
N SER A 160 10.38 -14.47 5.05
CA SER A 160 10.17 -15.06 6.38
C SER A 160 10.29 -16.58 6.36
N VAL A 161 10.85 -17.17 7.40
CA VAL A 161 10.84 -18.63 7.60
C VAL A 161 9.43 -19.17 7.90
N ARG A 162 8.55 -18.34 8.50
CA ARG A 162 7.16 -18.70 8.82
C ARG A 162 6.27 -18.66 7.59
N ILE A 163 5.16 -19.37 7.61
CA ILE A 163 4.21 -19.46 6.47
C ILE A 163 3.54 -18.12 6.16
N ASN A 164 3.40 -17.24 7.14
CA ASN A 164 2.70 -15.95 7.03
C ASN A 164 1.22 -16.10 6.60
N ALA A 165 0.55 -17.09 7.18
CA ALA A 165 -0.87 -17.27 6.97
C ALA A 165 -1.68 -16.12 7.61
N ARG A 166 -2.72 -15.68 6.91
CA ARG A 166 -3.64 -14.63 7.39
C ARG A 166 -5.09 -14.98 7.10
N VAL A 167 -5.98 -14.44 7.91
CA VAL A 167 -7.42 -14.57 7.69
C VAL A 167 -7.87 -13.58 6.62
N ILE A 168 -8.72 -14.04 5.71
CA ILE A 168 -9.43 -13.20 4.75
C ILE A 168 -10.92 -13.22 5.06
N PRO A 169 -11.60 -12.05 5.00
CA PRO A 169 -13.04 -11.97 5.21
C PRO A 169 -13.82 -12.56 4.03
N ALA A 170 -15.12 -12.72 4.20
CA ALA A 170 -16.03 -12.96 3.09
C ALA A 170 -15.98 -11.81 2.07
N GLY A 171 -16.33 -12.10 0.82
CA GLY A 171 -16.39 -11.08 -0.21
C GLY A 171 -15.08 -10.85 -0.98
N CYS A 172 -14.10 -11.74 -0.85
CA CYS A 172 -12.81 -11.62 -1.49
C CYS A 172 -12.54 -12.72 -2.52
N ILE A 173 -11.73 -12.39 -3.53
CA ILE A 173 -11.05 -13.34 -4.41
C ILE A 173 -9.57 -13.36 -4.00
N PHE A 174 -8.91 -14.52 -4.06
CA PHE A 174 -7.49 -14.66 -3.71
C PHE A 174 -6.64 -14.98 -4.93
N THR A 175 -5.35 -14.61 -4.88
CA THR A 175 -4.44 -14.69 -6.02
C THR A 175 -3.68 -16.01 -6.08
N VAL A 176 -3.12 -16.34 -7.24
CA VAL A 176 -2.23 -17.50 -7.41
C VAL A 176 -0.99 -17.41 -6.53
N ASN A 177 -0.48 -16.21 -6.27
CA ASN A 177 0.69 -15.97 -5.41
C ASN A 177 0.33 -15.94 -3.91
N HIS A 178 -0.98 -15.90 -3.58
CA HIS A 178 -1.52 -15.94 -2.22
C HIS A 178 -2.66 -16.96 -2.18
N GLN A 179 -2.25 -18.21 -2.04
CA GLN A 179 -3.13 -19.36 -2.17
C GLN A 179 -4.07 -19.51 -0.97
N GLY A 180 -5.23 -20.14 -1.17
CA GLY A 180 -6.28 -20.22 -0.17
C GLY A 180 -6.25 -21.51 0.65
N ILE A 181 -6.60 -21.42 1.95
CA ILE A 181 -6.89 -22.55 2.83
C ILE A 181 -8.26 -22.31 3.48
N PHE A 182 -9.10 -23.32 3.47
CA PHE A 182 -10.48 -23.23 3.93
C PHE A 182 -10.80 -24.39 4.87
N ALA A 183 -10.94 -24.08 6.16
CA ALA A 183 -11.39 -25.04 7.16
C ALA A 183 -12.88 -25.40 6.97
N PRO A 184 -13.38 -26.46 7.61
CA PRO A 184 -14.79 -26.81 7.61
C PRO A 184 -15.70 -25.69 8.13
N SER A 185 -15.23 -24.90 9.10
CA SER A 185 -15.92 -23.71 9.62
C SER A 185 -14.97 -22.52 9.75
N HIS A 186 -15.50 -21.29 9.66
CA HIS A 186 -14.69 -20.07 9.81
C HIS A 186 -14.03 -19.94 11.20
N ASN A 187 -14.63 -20.48 12.24
CA ASN A 187 -13.99 -20.51 13.57
C ASN A 187 -12.70 -21.34 13.57
N GLN A 188 -12.64 -22.39 12.77
CA GLN A 188 -11.48 -23.25 12.65
C GLN A 188 -10.37 -22.63 11.76
N ASP A 189 -10.70 -21.64 10.91
CA ASP A 189 -9.69 -20.87 10.18
C ASP A 189 -8.73 -20.16 11.15
N TRP A 190 -9.23 -19.64 12.28
CA TRP A 190 -8.39 -18.97 13.29
C TRP A 190 -7.36 -19.90 13.92
N THR A 191 -7.78 -21.12 14.28
CA THR A 191 -6.87 -22.12 14.87
C THR A 191 -5.82 -22.59 13.86
N LEU A 192 -6.22 -22.80 12.60
CA LEU A 192 -5.28 -23.11 11.52
C LEU A 192 -4.33 -21.95 11.22
N CYS A 193 -4.81 -20.70 11.28
CA CYS A 193 -3.95 -19.53 11.14
C CYS A 193 -2.84 -19.51 12.21
N ALA A 194 -3.19 -19.77 13.47
CA ALA A 194 -2.21 -19.89 14.54
C ALA A 194 -1.20 -21.00 14.26
N PHE A 195 -1.67 -22.22 13.94
CA PHE A 195 -0.78 -23.34 13.64
C PHE A 195 0.17 -23.05 12.48
N LEU A 196 -0.33 -22.55 11.36
CA LEU A 196 0.50 -22.27 10.19
C LEU A 196 1.55 -21.20 10.45
N ASN A 197 1.29 -20.27 11.38
CA ASN A 197 2.28 -19.26 11.79
C ASN A 197 3.23 -19.74 12.90
N SER A 198 3.14 -21.01 13.37
CA SER A 198 4.05 -21.54 14.38
C SER A 198 5.42 -21.91 13.83
N LEU A 199 6.43 -22.01 14.72
CA LEU A 199 7.76 -22.50 14.38
C LEU A 199 7.74 -23.96 13.94
N LEU A 200 6.84 -24.79 14.50
CA LEU A 200 6.70 -26.17 14.06
C LEU A 200 6.26 -26.25 12.60
N ALA A 201 5.26 -25.47 12.19
CA ALA A 201 4.80 -25.41 10.79
C ALA A 201 5.91 -24.92 9.85
N ALA A 202 6.68 -23.92 10.28
CA ALA A 202 7.85 -23.43 9.55
C ALA A 202 8.90 -24.55 9.38
N PHE A 203 9.20 -25.31 10.41
CA PHE A 203 10.14 -26.42 10.35
C PHE A 203 9.65 -27.59 9.49
N ILE A 204 8.34 -27.91 9.55
CA ILE A 204 7.73 -28.89 8.66
C ILE A 204 7.93 -28.47 7.20
N HIS A 205 7.64 -27.21 6.86
CA HIS A 205 7.86 -26.68 5.52
C HIS A 205 9.35 -26.77 5.12
N TYR A 206 10.25 -26.28 5.97
CA TYR A 206 11.69 -26.33 5.74
C TYR A 206 12.19 -27.77 5.53
N SER A 207 11.64 -28.75 6.26
CA SER A 207 11.97 -30.16 6.10
C SER A 207 11.47 -30.76 4.79
N MET A 208 10.36 -30.26 4.24
CA MET A 208 9.81 -30.69 2.95
C MET A 208 10.43 -29.97 1.75
N ASN A 209 10.85 -28.72 1.94
CA ASN A 209 11.43 -27.86 0.91
C ASN A 209 12.67 -27.13 1.44
N PRO A 210 13.81 -27.83 1.54
CA PRO A 210 15.04 -27.26 2.13
C PRO A 210 15.62 -26.10 1.32
N LEU A 211 15.32 -26.01 0.05
CA LEU A 211 15.79 -24.92 -0.82
C LEU A 211 14.89 -23.69 -0.75
N GLN A 212 13.76 -23.77 -0.06
CA GLN A 212 12.80 -22.70 0.16
C GLN A 212 12.33 -21.96 -1.12
N HIS A 213 12.27 -22.67 -2.26
CA HIS A 213 11.84 -22.13 -3.55
C HIS A 213 10.32 -21.90 -3.65
N GLY A 214 9.74 -21.24 -2.65
CA GLY A 214 8.31 -20.93 -2.61
C GLY A 214 7.48 -21.96 -1.84
N ARG A 215 6.23 -21.61 -1.63
CA ARG A 215 5.23 -22.40 -0.89
C ARG A 215 4.03 -22.64 -1.80
N ASN A 216 3.81 -23.86 -2.20
CA ASN A 216 2.71 -24.19 -3.11
C ASN A 216 1.61 -25.02 -2.44
N THR A 217 0.45 -25.09 -3.08
CA THR A 217 -0.69 -25.87 -2.59
C THR A 217 -0.35 -27.32 -2.34
N GLY A 218 0.48 -27.92 -3.20
CA GLY A 218 0.87 -29.33 -3.09
C GLY A 218 1.74 -29.64 -1.86
N GLU A 219 2.55 -28.69 -1.40
CA GLU A 219 3.35 -28.82 -0.19
C GLU A 219 2.47 -28.65 1.06
N LEU A 220 1.71 -27.57 1.14
CA LEU A 220 0.87 -27.32 2.31
C LEU A 220 -0.24 -28.38 2.47
N SER A 221 -0.76 -28.90 1.37
CA SER A 221 -1.73 -30.00 1.43
C SER A 221 -1.21 -31.22 2.21
N ARG A 222 0.11 -31.44 2.24
CA ARG A 222 0.73 -32.59 2.89
C ARG A 222 1.11 -32.35 4.35
N PHE A 223 0.87 -31.15 4.91
CA PHE A 223 1.22 -30.84 6.29
C PHE A 223 0.54 -31.79 7.27
N PRO A 224 1.30 -32.46 8.15
CA PRO A 224 0.73 -33.34 9.17
C PRO A 224 -0.02 -32.48 10.21
N THR A 225 -1.34 -32.51 10.15
CA THR A 225 -2.19 -31.62 10.94
C THR A 225 -2.91 -32.39 12.06
N ASN A 226 -2.58 -32.07 13.31
CA ASN A 226 -3.26 -32.65 14.46
C ASN A 226 -4.70 -32.13 14.54
N PRO A 227 -5.74 -32.99 14.46
CA PRO A 227 -7.15 -32.55 14.51
C PRO A 227 -7.52 -31.76 15.77
N LEU A 228 -6.81 -31.97 16.89
CA LEU A 228 -7.03 -31.24 18.14
C LEU A 228 -6.76 -29.73 18.01
N ILE A 229 -6.02 -29.30 16.97
CA ILE A 229 -5.84 -27.87 16.65
C ILE A 229 -7.18 -27.19 16.39
N LEU A 230 -8.07 -27.86 15.63
CA LEU A 230 -9.34 -27.27 15.17
C LEU A 230 -10.29 -26.88 16.31
N GLU A 231 -10.13 -27.51 17.49
CA GLU A 231 -10.97 -27.29 18.69
C GLU A 231 -10.23 -26.51 19.78
N ASN A 232 -9.01 -26.02 19.51
CA ASN A 232 -8.19 -25.38 20.52
C ASN A 232 -8.57 -23.90 20.70
N ASN A 233 -9.26 -23.61 21.81
CA ASN A 233 -9.72 -22.26 22.13
C ASN A 233 -8.58 -21.26 22.39
N LEU A 234 -7.42 -21.71 22.90
CA LEU A 234 -6.27 -20.81 23.14
C LEU A 234 -5.70 -20.33 21.81
N LEU A 235 -5.44 -21.24 20.85
CA LEU A 235 -4.95 -20.88 19.51
C LEU A 235 -5.94 -19.98 18.78
N HIS A 236 -7.26 -20.27 18.90
CA HIS A 236 -8.31 -19.43 18.34
C HIS A 236 -8.22 -17.99 18.86
N ASN A 237 -8.17 -17.82 20.18
CA ASN A 237 -8.16 -16.51 20.81
C ASN A 237 -6.87 -15.73 20.48
N LEU A 238 -5.72 -16.39 20.51
CA LEU A 238 -4.42 -15.77 20.19
C LEU A 238 -4.37 -15.26 18.73
N ALA A 239 -4.86 -16.05 17.78
CA ALA A 239 -4.91 -15.62 16.36
C ALA A 239 -5.87 -14.45 16.16
N ARG A 240 -7.05 -14.49 16.81
CA ARG A 240 -8.01 -13.38 16.77
C ARG A 240 -7.46 -12.12 17.40
N GLU A 241 -6.84 -12.22 18.57
CA GLU A 241 -6.23 -11.07 19.24
C GLU A 241 -5.16 -10.43 18.34
N ALA A 242 -4.25 -11.24 17.77
CA ALA A 242 -3.23 -10.74 16.86
C ALA A 242 -3.84 -10.03 15.63
N HIS A 243 -4.85 -10.63 15.01
CA HIS A 243 -5.58 -10.05 13.89
C HIS A 243 -6.22 -8.70 14.26
N ASP A 244 -6.96 -8.66 15.37
CA ASP A 244 -7.71 -7.47 15.78
C ASP A 244 -6.76 -6.31 16.14
N LEU A 245 -5.67 -6.58 16.84
CA LEU A 245 -4.62 -5.59 17.16
C LEU A 245 -3.98 -5.01 15.89
N LEU A 246 -3.68 -5.85 14.90
CA LEU A 246 -3.11 -5.39 13.63
C LEU A 246 -4.14 -4.61 12.80
N ARG A 247 -5.41 -4.99 12.85
CA ARG A 247 -6.50 -4.28 12.18
C ARG A 247 -6.75 -2.90 12.81
N GLU A 248 -6.69 -2.80 14.14
CA GLU A 248 -6.73 -1.51 14.84
C GLU A 248 -5.56 -0.61 14.44
N TRP A 249 -4.35 -1.16 14.35
CA TRP A 249 -3.21 -0.40 13.88
C TRP A 249 -3.39 0.11 12.44
N ALA A 250 -3.98 -0.68 11.54
CA ALA A 250 -4.23 -0.29 10.16
C ALA A 250 -5.17 0.92 10.04
N THR A 251 -5.96 1.26 11.06
CA THR A 251 -6.84 2.45 11.04
C THR A 251 -6.12 3.77 10.87
N GLY A 252 -4.82 3.83 11.13
CA GLY A 252 -3.98 5.01 10.92
C GLY A 252 -3.31 5.09 9.55
N GLU A 253 -3.44 4.06 8.70
CA GLU A 253 -2.83 4.00 7.36
C GLU A 253 -3.81 4.46 6.27
N GLU A 254 -3.52 5.60 5.59
CA GLU A 254 -4.44 6.21 4.62
C GLU A 254 -4.84 5.30 3.45
N THR A 255 -4.07 4.26 3.18
CA THR A 255 -4.33 3.28 2.13
C THR A 255 -5.05 2.03 2.62
N ALA A 256 -5.31 1.92 3.94
CA ALA A 256 -6.07 0.81 4.48
C ALA A 256 -7.57 0.97 4.27
N THR A 257 -8.26 -0.14 4.01
CA THR A 257 -9.73 -0.16 3.87
C THR A 257 -10.44 0.31 5.13
N VAL A 258 -9.84 0.06 6.31
CA VAL A 258 -10.36 0.45 7.63
C VAL A 258 -9.84 1.80 8.12
N PHE A 259 -9.25 2.62 7.26
CA PHE A 259 -8.68 3.91 7.65
C PHE A 259 -9.71 4.82 8.34
N ILE A 260 -9.34 5.35 9.50
CA ILE A 260 -10.11 6.34 10.28
C ILE A 260 -9.49 7.72 10.10
N ALA A 261 -8.26 7.89 10.59
CA ALA A 261 -7.46 9.11 10.53
C ALA A 261 -6.00 8.74 10.83
N PRO A 262 -4.99 9.59 10.54
CA PRO A 262 -3.63 9.35 11.01
C PRO A 262 -3.60 9.10 12.52
N TRP A 263 -2.76 8.18 12.99
CA TRP A 263 -2.70 7.80 14.43
C TRP A 263 -2.61 9.01 15.35
N LEU A 264 -1.81 10.01 14.99
CA LEU A 264 -1.65 11.24 15.79
C LEU A 264 -2.99 11.94 16.01
N LEU A 265 -3.82 12.02 14.97
CA LEU A 265 -5.14 12.64 15.05
C LEU A 265 -6.13 11.79 15.87
N GLN A 266 -6.06 10.48 15.78
CA GLN A 266 -6.86 9.58 16.61
C GLN A 266 -6.50 9.72 18.10
N VAL A 267 -5.19 9.73 18.42
CA VAL A 267 -4.70 9.96 19.79
C VAL A 267 -5.13 11.32 20.31
N TRP A 268 -5.03 12.37 19.48
CA TRP A 268 -5.51 13.71 19.82
C TRP A 268 -7.01 13.71 20.16
N GLN A 269 -7.85 13.14 19.31
CA GLN A 269 -9.29 13.07 19.53
C GLN A 269 -9.64 12.30 20.82
N ALA A 270 -8.95 11.20 21.09
CA ALA A 270 -9.15 10.41 22.30
C ALA A 270 -8.69 11.17 23.56
N ARG A 271 -7.58 11.92 23.47
CA ARG A 271 -7.10 12.81 24.54
C ARG A 271 -8.10 13.92 24.87
N GLU A 272 -8.77 14.47 23.85
CA GLU A 272 -9.82 15.48 24.01
C GLU A 272 -11.18 14.88 24.46
N GLY A 273 -11.16 13.62 24.92
CA GLY A 273 -12.33 12.95 25.54
C GLY A 273 -13.25 12.25 24.56
N ARG A 274 -12.88 12.11 23.30
CA ARG A 274 -13.64 11.32 22.34
C ARG A 274 -13.34 9.84 22.52
N PRO A 275 -14.33 8.98 22.89
CA PRO A 275 -14.07 7.55 23.08
C PRO A 275 -13.52 6.89 21.81
N TRP A 276 -12.54 5.99 21.95
CA TRP A 276 -11.99 5.22 20.83
C TRP A 276 -13.08 4.53 20.01
N GLU A 277 -14.05 3.94 20.69
CA GLU A 277 -15.16 3.20 20.10
C GLU A 277 -16.07 4.06 19.21
N SER A 278 -16.03 5.39 19.38
CA SER A 278 -16.76 6.35 18.53
C SER A 278 -16.03 6.69 17.22
N LEU A 279 -14.73 6.34 17.10
CA LEU A 279 -13.95 6.56 15.91
C LEU A 279 -14.25 5.43 14.91
N GLN A 280 -14.79 5.81 13.75
CA GLN A 280 -15.22 4.85 12.72
C GLN A 280 -14.47 5.08 11.41
N PRO A 281 -14.30 4.05 10.58
CA PRO A 281 -13.65 4.17 9.28
C PRO A 281 -14.27 5.24 8.39
N ALA A 282 -13.40 6.07 7.82
CA ALA A 282 -13.78 7.18 6.94
C ALA A 282 -13.88 6.75 5.45
N THR A 283 -13.51 5.51 5.13
CA THR A 283 -13.37 5.04 3.74
C THR A 283 -14.68 4.65 3.07
N SER A 284 -15.73 4.34 3.82
CA SER A 284 -16.97 3.70 3.34
C SER A 284 -16.73 2.38 2.58
N HIS A 285 -15.53 1.83 2.64
CA HIS A 285 -15.20 0.56 1.97
C HIS A 285 -16.04 -0.58 2.53
N PRO A 286 -16.59 -1.49 1.68
CA PRO A 286 -17.46 -2.58 2.17
C PRO A 286 -16.81 -3.48 3.23
N LEU A 287 -15.49 -3.74 3.14
CA LEU A 287 -14.74 -4.52 4.14
C LEU A 287 -14.51 -3.78 5.47
N ALA A 288 -14.83 -2.49 5.55
CA ALA A 288 -14.73 -1.73 6.78
C ALA A 288 -16.04 -1.69 7.60
N ARG A 289 -17.16 -2.18 7.03
CA ARG A 289 -18.50 -2.07 7.65
C ARG A 289 -18.62 -2.81 8.99
N ASP A 290 -17.86 -3.87 9.17
CA ASP A 290 -17.82 -4.70 10.38
C ASP A 290 -16.68 -4.30 11.33
N PHE A 291 -16.00 -3.17 11.06
CA PHE A 291 -14.94 -2.71 11.95
C PHE A 291 -15.51 -2.33 13.31
N ALA A 292 -14.91 -2.87 14.35
CA ALA A 292 -15.12 -2.49 15.74
C ALA A 292 -13.79 -2.53 16.48
N TRP A 293 -13.60 -1.60 17.40
CA TRP A 293 -12.49 -1.63 18.34
C TRP A 293 -12.59 -2.87 19.23
N SER A 294 -11.52 -3.59 19.39
CA SER A 294 -11.53 -4.84 20.17
C SER A 294 -11.61 -4.60 21.68
N ASP A 295 -12.22 -5.55 22.38
CA ASP A 295 -12.32 -5.57 23.85
C ASP A 295 -11.23 -6.38 24.53
N TRP A 296 -10.20 -6.80 23.78
CA TRP A 296 -9.06 -7.49 24.39
C TRP A 296 -8.43 -6.64 25.48
N GLU A 297 -8.13 -7.27 26.66
CA GLU A 297 -7.50 -6.55 27.78
C GLU A 297 -6.18 -5.90 27.35
N SER A 298 -5.39 -6.57 26.52
CA SER A 298 -4.17 -6.04 25.92
C SER A 298 -4.40 -4.78 25.09
N ALA A 299 -5.44 -4.77 24.24
CA ALA A 299 -5.80 -3.61 23.42
C ALA A 299 -6.20 -2.41 24.29
N ARG A 300 -7.04 -2.66 25.30
CA ARG A 300 -7.43 -1.61 26.26
C ARG A 300 -6.24 -1.07 27.06
N ALA A 301 -5.34 -1.95 27.49
CA ALA A 301 -4.12 -1.56 28.20
C ALA A 301 -3.20 -0.71 27.32
N ILE A 302 -3.01 -1.09 26.06
CA ILE A 302 -2.23 -0.32 25.09
C ILE A 302 -2.85 1.06 24.88
N ARG A 303 -4.15 1.15 24.59
CA ARG A 303 -4.84 2.43 24.38
C ARG A 303 -4.76 3.35 25.60
N ARG A 304 -4.85 2.79 26.83
CA ARG A 304 -4.67 3.55 28.09
C ARG A 304 -3.26 4.11 28.20
N ALA A 305 -2.23 3.28 28.03
CA ALA A 305 -0.83 3.72 28.08
C ALA A 305 -0.50 4.79 27.05
N VAL A 306 -1.08 4.71 25.85
CA VAL A 306 -0.94 5.70 24.77
C VAL A 306 -1.54 7.05 25.21
N LEU A 307 -2.73 7.07 25.81
CA LEU A 307 -3.35 8.31 26.28
C LEU A 307 -2.59 8.95 27.45
N GLU A 308 -2.06 8.16 28.38
CA GLU A 308 -1.20 8.65 29.46
C GLU A 308 0.07 9.31 28.89
N ALA A 309 0.70 8.69 27.90
CA ALA A 309 1.89 9.23 27.24
C ALA A 309 1.60 10.49 26.42
N ALA A 310 0.43 10.59 25.80
CA ALA A 310 0.03 11.74 24.99
C ALA A 310 -0.11 13.06 25.78
N GLY A 311 -0.29 12.97 27.10
CA GLY A 311 -0.33 14.13 27.99
C GLY A 311 1.02 14.57 28.53
N ALA A 312 2.09 13.82 28.28
CA ALA A 312 3.41 14.01 28.90
C ALA A 312 4.34 14.90 28.04
N GLY A 313 4.99 15.86 28.67
CA GLY A 313 6.07 16.65 28.05
C GLY A 313 5.63 17.98 27.44
N PRO A 314 6.61 18.80 26.99
CA PRO A 314 6.36 20.09 26.35
C PRO A 314 5.94 19.92 24.90
N GLY A 315 5.21 20.92 24.37
CA GLY A 315 4.72 20.92 22.99
C GLY A 315 3.34 20.33 22.85
N LEU A 316 2.90 20.11 21.62
CA LEU A 316 1.59 19.58 21.28
C LEU A 316 1.67 18.37 20.35
N LEU A 317 2.28 18.53 19.18
CA LEU A 317 2.39 17.44 18.18
C LEU A 317 3.40 16.38 18.59
N ARG A 318 4.51 16.80 19.24
CA ARG A 318 5.60 15.91 19.60
C ARG A 318 5.20 14.87 20.66
N PRO A 319 4.53 15.23 21.77
CA PRO A 319 4.00 14.22 22.72
C PRO A 319 3.02 13.26 22.09
N LEU A 320 2.13 13.73 21.23
CA LEU A 320 1.19 12.90 20.48
C LEU A 320 1.92 11.91 19.55
N ALA A 321 2.93 12.38 18.83
CA ALA A 321 3.73 11.54 17.95
C ALA A 321 4.54 10.50 18.73
N GLN A 322 5.08 10.86 19.91
CA GLN A 322 5.76 9.91 20.80
C GLN A 322 4.80 8.86 21.37
N ALA A 323 3.55 9.23 21.64
CA ALA A 323 2.51 8.29 22.04
C ALA A 323 2.16 7.30 20.93
N CYS A 324 2.16 7.74 19.67
CA CYS A 324 2.00 6.84 18.51
C CYS A 324 3.17 5.84 18.41
N VAL A 325 4.41 6.30 18.62
CA VAL A 325 5.60 5.42 18.65
C VAL A 325 5.48 4.40 19.81
N LEU A 326 4.99 4.82 20.97
CA LEU A 326 4.73 3.91 22.09
C LEU A 326 3.66 2.88 21.73
N TRP A 327 2.58 3.29 21.06
CA TRP A 327 1.54 2.36 20.58
C TRP A 327 2.15 1.26 19.74
N GLU A 328 2.94 1.61 18.74
CA GLU A 328 3.58 0.63 17.86
C GLU A 328 4.51 -0.33 18.62
N ARG A 329 5.28 0.19 19.58
CA ARG A 329 6.17 -0.64 20.44
C ARG A 329 5.40 -1.63 21.28
N LEU A 330 4.32 -1.18 21.93
CA LEU A 330 3.48 -2.03 22.77
C LEU A 330 2.75 -3.09 21.94
N LEU A 331 2.25 -2.70 20.77
CA LEU A 331 1.65 -3.61 19.79
C LEU A 331 2.63 -4.73 19.41
N ARG A 332 3.85 -4.37 18.99
CA ARG A 332 4.88 -5.35 18.61
C ARG A 332 5.24 -6.28 19.75
N ALA A 333 5.45 -5.74 20.95
CA ALA A 333 5.74 -6.55 22.12
C ALA A 333 4.61 -7.55 22.44
N ARG A 334 3.34 -7.14 22.26
CA ARG A 334 2.21 -8.06 22.45
C ARG A 334 2.12 -9.12 21.36
N LEU A 335 2.38 -8.76 20.10
CA LEU A 335 2.42 -9.72 19.00
C LEU A 335 3.54 -10.76 19.18
N ASP A 336 4.71 -10.35 19.65
CA ASP A 336 5.82 -11.26 19.97
C ASP A 336 5.45 -12.23 21.10
N GLU A 337 4.71 -11.74 22.10
CA GLU A 337 4.20 -12.59 23.19
C GLU A 337 3.14 -13.59 22.70
N ILE A 338 2.18 -13.13 21.87
CA ILE A 338 1.17 -13.98 21.25
C ILE A 338 1.87 -15.07 20.43
N GLN A 339 2.89 -14.70 19.65
CA GLN A 339 3.62 -15.65 18.82
C GLN A 339 4.32 -16.72 19.68
N ARG A 340 4.94 -16.35 20.79
CA ARG A 340 5.54 -17.32 21.72
C ARG A 340 4.50 -18.27 22.32
N GLN A 341 3.35 -17.75 22.74
CA GLN A 341 2.24 -18.56 23.27
C GLN A 341 1.70 -19.54 22.22
N ILE A 342 1.60 -19.12 20.96
CA ILE A 342 1.20 -20.00 19.87
C ILE A 342 2.24 -21.13 19.69
N ASP A 343 3.53 -20.80 19.66
CA ASP A 343 4.59 -21.79 19.50
C ASP A 343 4.57 -22.80 20.65
N ASP A 344 4.46 -22.34 21.89
CA ASP A 344 4.39 -23.19 23.09
C ASP A 344 3.17 -24.13 23.06
N GLU A 345 2.00 -23.62 22.69
CA GLU A 345 0.79 -24.44 22.63
C GLU A 345 0.83 -25.46 21.48
N VAL A 346 1.36 -25.08 20.31
CA VAL A 346 1.54 -26.00 19.19
C VAL A 346 2.56 -27.11 19.56
N TYR A 347 3.67 -26.77 20.20
CA TYR A 347 4.62 -27.77 20.69
C TYR A 347 3.96 -28.74 21.70
N ARG A 348 3.13 -28.22 22.61
CA ARG A 348 2.38 -29.05 23.54
C ARG A 348 1.40 -30.01 22.84
N LEU A 349 0.65 -29.52 21.85
CA LEU A 349 -0.32 -30.33 21.10
C LEU A 349 0.33 -31.45 20.29
N TYR A 350 1.55 -31.21 19.79
CA TYR A 350 2.32 -32.20 19.02
C TYR A 350 3.26 -33.03 19.88
N GLU A 351 3.28 -32.81 21.22
CA GLU A 351 4.14 -33.50 22.16
C GLU A 351 5.63 -33.38 21.79
N ILE A 352 6.05 -32.19 21.30
CA ILE A 352 7.42 -31.93 20.89
C ILE A 352 8.33 -31.90 22.12
N SER A 353 9.40 -32.70 22.11
CA SER A 353 10.39 -32.75 23.20
C SER A 353 11.16 -31.44 23.31
N LYS A 354 11.81 -31.20 24.47
CA LYS A 354 12.66 -30.03 24.66
C LYS A 354 13.87 -30.04 23.72
N GLU A 355 14.40 -31.22 23.42
CA GLU A 355 15.50 -31.45 22.53
C GLU A 355 15.13 -31.13 21.09
N ASP A 356 13.95 -31.58 20.63
CA ASP A 356 13.43 -31.30 19.29
C ASP A 356 13.07 -29.82 19.16
N ARG A 357 12.50 -29.19 20.19
CA ARG A 357 12.25 -27.75 20.21
C ARG A 357 13.55 -26.94 20.01
N ALA A 358 14.59 -27.27 20.77
CA ALA A 358 15.90 -26.61 20.63
C ALA A 358 16.52 -26.83 19.23
N LEU A 359 16.29 -28.00 18.64
CA LEU A 359 16.71 -28.28 17.26
C LEU A 359 15.96 -27.40 16.26
N ILE A 360 14.62 -27.31 16.34
CA ILE A 360 13.78 -26.49 15.47
C ILE A 360 14.23 -25.04 15.51
N GLU A 361 14.36 -24.48 16.72
CA GLU A 361 14.77 -23.10 16.93
C GLU A 361 16.18 -22.81 16.37
N ARG A 362 17.10 -23.75 16.53
CA ARG A 362 18.47 -23.63 16.01
C ARG A 362 18.52 -23.69 14.49
N GLU A 363 17.82 -24.65 13.88
CA GLU A 363 17.86 -24.82 12.41
C GLU A 363 17.16 -23.67 11.68
N LEU A 364 16.02 -23.20 12.20
CA LEU A 364 15.33 -22.04 11.65
C LEU A 364 16.11 -20.74 11.91
N GLY A 365 16.80 -20.63 13.06
CA GLY A 365 17.66 -19.49 13.38
C GLY A 365 18.87 -19.33 12.43
N LYS A 366 19.38 -20.40 11.86
CA LYS A 366 20.43 -20.35 10.82
C LYS A 366 19.93 -19.73 9.51
N GLY A 367 18.65 -19.92 9.16
CA GLY A 367 18.02 -19.33 7.98
C GLY A 367 17.61 -17.87 8.19
N MET A 368 17.72 -17.33 9.42
CA MET A 368 17.48 -15.92 9.75
C MET A 368 18.75 -15.05 9.70
N ALA A 369 19.95 -15.65 9.55
CA ALA A 369 21.14 -14.89 9.21
C ALA A 369 20.94 -14.29 7.80
N GLU A 370 21.15 -12.97 7.69
CA GLU A 370 20.88 -12.16 6.50
C GLU A 370 21.20 -12.89 5.20
N PRO A 371 20.32 -12.91 4.20
CA PRO A 371 20.70 -13.39 2.89
C PRO A 371 21.84 -12.50 2.40
N GLU A 372 22.99 -13.08 2.12
CA GLU A 372 23.97 -12.48 1.21
C GLU A 372 23.18 -12.03 -0.03
N GLU A 373 23.40 -10.80 -0.46
CA GLU A 373 22.77 -10.17 -1.61
C GLU A 373 22.63 -11.18 -2.75
N ALA A 374 21.46 -11.78 -2.88
CA ALA A 374 21.15 -12.61 -4.02
C ALA A 374 21.03 -11.66 -5.21
N GLU A 375 21.99 -11.73 -6.14
CA GLU A 375 21.90 -11.09 -7.43
C GLU A 375 20.53 -11.45 -8.04
N GLU A 376 19.74 -10.42 -8.37
CA GLU A 376 18.47 -10.55 -9.06
C GLU A 376 18.72 -11.17 -10.45
N GLU A 377 18.69 -12.49 -10.54
CA GLU A 377 18.54 -13.15 -11.84
C GLU A 377 17.14 -12.80 -12.38
N GLU A 378 17.12 -12.01 -13.45
CA GLU A 378 15.96 -11.75 -14.30
C GLU A 378 15.40 -13.06 -14.86
N THR A 379 14.57 -13.74 -14.09
CA THR A 379 13.72 -14.80 -14.65
C THR A 379 12.45 -14.14 -15.18
N GLY A 380 12.42 -13.98 -16.50
CA GLY A 380 11.22 -13.55 -17.22
C GLY A 380 10.05 -14.50 -16.96
N GLU A 381 8.88 -13.87 -16.70
CA GLU A 381 7.53 -14.43 -16.47
C GLU A 381 7.00 -14.38 -15.02
N ALA A 382 7.41 -13.41 -14.21
CA ALA A 382 6.62 -13.02 -13.05
C ALA A 382 6.12 -11.58 -13.27
N GLY A 383 4.82 -11.36 -13.17
CA GLY A 383 4.26 -10.02 -13.04
C GLY A 383 5.00 -9.27 -11.94
N GLU A 384 5.19 -7.96 -12.10
CA GLU A 384 5.93 -7.12 -11.15
C GLU A 384 5.51 -7.46 -9.72
N GLU A 385 6.25 -8.37 -9.08
CA GLU A 385 6.19 -8.55 -7.65
C GLU A 385 6.84 -7.28 -7.07
N GLU A 386 6.00 -6.31 -6.68
CA GLU A 386 6.43 -5.38 -5.66
C GLU A 386 6.81 -6.25 -4.46
N GLY A 387 8.13 -6.48 -4.29
CA GLY A 387 8.66 -7.20 -3.13
C GLY A 387 8.01 -6.59 -1.89
N GLU A 388 7.46 -7.43 -1.03
CA GLU A 388 6.88 -6.94 0.23
C GLU A 388 7.92 -6.03 0.88
N PRO A 389 7.59 -4.78 1.16
CA PRO A 389 8.52 -3.94 1.90
C PRO A 389 8.85 -4.68 3.19
N ALA A 390 10.14 -4.84 3.48
CA ALA A 390 10.63 -5.35 4.76
C ALA A 390 9.78 -4.74 5.87
N ALA A 391 9.42 -5.52 6.89
CA ALA A 391 8.53 -5.04 7.95
C ALA A 391 9.00 -3.64 8.37
N PRO A 392 8.20 -2.59 8.16
CA PRO A 392 8.66 -1.23 8.38
C PRO A 392 9.17 -1.12 9.80
N GLY A 393 10.35 -0.53 9.97
CA GLY A 393 10.84 -0.17 11.30
C GLY A 393 9.78 0.63 12.05
N ILE A 394 9.92 0.76 13.36
CA ILE A 394 9.04 1.64 14.16
C ILE A 394 9.11 3.04 13.55
N LEU A 395 7.94 3.62 13.25
CA LEU A 395 7.86 4.95 12.65
C LEU A 395 8.44 6.00 13.61
N SER A 396 9.17 6.98 13.08
CA SER A 396 9.67 8.08 13.91
C SER A 396 8.55 9.06 14.30
N PRO A 397 8.73 9.84 15.38
CA PRO A 397 7.79 10.91 15.73
C PRO A 397 7.58 11.89 14.58
N GLU A 398 8.64 12.24 13.84
CA GLU A 398 8.60 13.14 12.69
C GLU A 398 7.75 12.55 11.56
N GLU A 399 7.78 11.22 11.39
CA GLU A 399 6.97 10.55 10.38
C GLU A 399 5.47 10.59 10.73
N HIS A 400 5.09 10.45 11.99
CA HIS A 400 3.70 10.61 12.43
C HIS A 400 3.19 12.05 12.20
N ILE A 401 4.02 13.05 12.44
CA ILE A 401 3.68 14.47 12.15
C ILE A 401 3.57 14.68 10.63
N ARG A 402 4.49 14.12 9.84
CA ARG A 402 4.47 14.20 8.37
C ARG A 402 3.21 13.58 7.78
N ARG A 403 2.75 12.43 8.31
CA ARG A 403 1.49 11.78 7.92
C ARG A 403 0.27 12.65 8.24
N LEU A 404 0.27 13.36 9.36
CA LEU A 404 -0.80 14.32 9.67
C LEU A 404 -0.83 15.44 8.62
N VAL A 405 0.29 16.07 8.32
CA VAL A 405 0.35 17.16 7.31
C VAL A 405 -0.09 16.66 5.94
N HIS A 406 0.38 15.49 5.52
CA HIS A 406 -0.02 14.87 4.27
C HIS A 406 -1.54 14.65 4.20
N TYR A 407 -2.12 14.09 5.25
CA TYR A 407 -3.56 13.87 5.36
C TYR A 407 -4.35 15.17 5.24
N LEU A 408 -3.96 16.22 5.98
CA LEU A 408 -4.62 17.53 5.94
C LEU A 408 -4.51 18.16 4.54
N ALA A 409 -3.35 18.07 3.90
CA ALA A 409 -3.16 18.57 2.53
C ALA A 409 -4.07 17.81 1.54
N ARG A 410 -4.13 16.48 1.62
CA ARG A 410 -5.03 15.67 0.78
C ARG A 410 -6.50 16.00 1.03
N GLN A 411 -6.91 16.19 2.30
CA GLN A 411 -8.27 16.60 2.63
C GLN A 411 -8.60 17.99 2.06
N ALA A 412 -7.66 18.93 2.11
CA ALA A 412 -7.82 20.26 1.53
C ALA A 412 -8.06 20.22 0.01
N VAL A 413 -7.35 19.34 -0.71
CA VAL A 413 -7.55 19.15 -2.16
C VAL A 413 -8.90 18.49 -2.44
N ARG A 414 -9.24 17.43 -1.70
CA ARG A 414 -10.51 16.70 -1.85
C ARG A 414 -11.74 17.55 -1.55
N ALA A 415 -11.63 18.45 -0.57
CA ALA A 415 -12.73 19.34 -0.18
C ALA A 415 -12.95 20.51 -1.15
N SER A 416 -12.03 20.76 -2.11
CA SER A 416 -12.20 21.86 -3.07
C SER A 416 -13.37 21.58 -4.02
N GLU A 417 -14.07 22.64 -4.43
CA GLU A 417 -15.30 22.55 -5.23
C GLU A 417 -15.06 21.86 -6.59
N ASN A 418 -13.97 22.20 -7.26
CA ASN A 418 -13.63 21.70 -8.59
C ASN A 418 -12.45 20.70 -8.62
N GLY A 419 -11.97 20.25 -7.46
CA GLY A 419 -10.83 19.34 -7.36
C GLY A 419 -9.48 19.97 -7.70
N ILE A 420 -9.36 21.31 -7.77
CA ILE A 420 -8.13 22.03 -8.10
C ILE A 420 -7.80 23.00 -6.96
N VAL A 421 -6.56 22.88 -6.41
CA VAL A 421 -6.08 23.78 -5.35
C VAL A 421 -4.71 24.34 -5.73
N PRO A 422 -4.53 25.68 -5.80
CA PRO A 422 -3.21 26.25 -6.05
C PRO A 422 -2.29 26.06 -4.85
N LEU A 423 -0.99 26.09 -5.09
CA LEU A 423 0.02 26.02 -4.02
C LEU A 423 -0.04 27.26 -3.11
N ALA A 424 -0.13 28.45 -3.70
CA ALA A 424 -0.20 29.76 -3.02
C ALA A 424 -1.54 30.43 -3.25
N ASP A 425 -1.91 31.34 -2.34
CA ASP A 425 -3.08 32.21 -2.53
C ASP A 425 -2.95 33.01 -3.83
N GLY A 426 -4.05 33.15 -4.56
CA GLY A 426 -4.07 33.89 -5.83
C GLY A 426 -5.48 34.11 -6.37
N TYR A 427 -5.57 34.91 -7.44
CA TYR A 427 -6.83 35.14 -8.14
C TYR A 427 -6.89 34.30 -9.41
N THR A 428 -8.04 33.69 -9.63
CA THR A 428 -8.40 33.04 -10.89
C THR A 428 -8.72 34.08 -11.98
N ALA A 429 -8.78 33.66 -13.22
CA ALA A 429 -9.04 34.57 -14.36
C ALA A 429 -10.42 35.22 -14.31
N ASP A 430 -11.38 34.62 -13.61
CA ASP A 430 -12.72 35.19 -13.34
C ASP A 430 -12.77 36.10 -12.10
N GLY A 431 -11.61 36.38 -11.49
CA GLY A 431 -11.48 37.31 -10.37
C GLY A 431 -11.77 36.72 -8.99
N ARG A 432 -11.98 35.41 -8.85
CA ARG A 432 -12.22 34.74 -7.59
C ARG A 432 -10.89 34.53 -6.83
N LEU A 433 -10.86 34.87 -5.55
CA LEU A 433 -9.73 34.58 -4.67
C LEU A 433 -9.73 33.08 -4.32
N GLU A 434 -8.67 32.37 -4.70
CA GLU A 434 -8.40 31.01 -4.31
C GLU A 434 -7.33 30.94 -3.22
N ARG A 435 -7.65 30.28 -2.12
CA ARG A 435 -6.71 30.02 -1.04
C ARG A 435 -5.78 28.87 -1.42
N GLY A 436 -4.50 29.08 -1.20
CA GLY A 436 -3.46 28.08 -1.47
C GLY A 436 -3.49 26.90 -0.50
N LEU A 437 -2.82 25.81 -0.88
CA LEU A 437 -2.80 24.59 -0.10
C LEU A 437 -2.24 24.79 1.31
N ALA A 438 -1.16 25.56 1.47
CA ALA A 438 -0.59 25.86 2.79
C ALA A 438 -1.57 26.63 3.69
N HIS A 439 -2.31 27.59 3.13
CA HIS A 439 -3.34 28.32 3.85
C HIS A 439 -4.45 27.38 4.35
N ARG A 440 -4.95 26.51 3.47
CA ARG A 440 -6.01 25.52 3.79
C ARG A 440 -5.57 24.51 4.85
N VAL A 441 -4.32 24.05 4.81
CA VAL A 441 -3.74 23.18 5.85
C VAL A 441 -3.69 23.89 7.19
N ARG A 442 -3.28 25.19 7.22
CA ARG A 442 -3.27 25.96 8.46
C ARG A 442 -4.68 26.21 9.02
N GLU A 443 -5.66 26.45 8.17
CA GLU A 443 -7.07 26.57 8.61
C GLU A 443 -7.54 25.28 9.30
N GLN A 444 -7.20 24.11 8.75
CA GLN A 444 -7.53 22.82 9.38
C GLN A 444 -6.76 22.62 10.70
N LEU A 445 -5.49 23.01 10.78
CA LEU A 445 -4.70 22.96 12.02
C LEU A 445 -5.29 23.86 13.11
N ARG A 446 -5.70 25.09 12.76
CA ARG A 446 -6.40 25.99 13.69
C ARG A 446 -7.72 25.42 14.21
N ALA A 447 -8.47 24.74 13.34
CA ALA A 447 -9.71 24.09 13.73
C ALA A 447 -9.47 22.87 14.65
N LEU A 448 -8.29 22.25 14.62
CA LEU A 448 -7.92 21.12 15.48
C LEU A 448 -7.31 21.57 16.81
N PHE A 449 -6.46 22.61 16.80
CA PHE A 449 -5.55 22.92 17.90
C PHE A 449 -5.69 24.33 18.48
N ASP A 450 -6.67 25.09 18.07
CA ASP A 450 -6.93 26.49 18.42
C ASP A 450 -5.81 27.46 18.00
N GLU A 451 -6.15 28.78 17.95
CA GLU A 451 -5.24 29.83 17.50
C GLU A 451 -4.03 30.03 18.45
N GLU A 452 -4.24 29.85 19.77
CA GLU A 452 -3.19 30.02 20.78
C GLU A 452 -2.08 28.97 20.66
N ALA A 453 -2.40 27.76 20.21
CA ALA A 453 -1.47 26.67 20.02
C ALA A 453 -0.64 26.80 18.71
N MET A 454 -1.09 27.61 17.74
CA MET A 454 -0.49 27.66 16.40
C MET A 454 1.01 28.00 16.38
N PRO A 455 1.56 28.93 17.19
CA PRO A 455 3.00 29.17 17.19
C PRO A 455 3.83 27.92 17.57
N THR A 456 3.33 27.11 18.52
CA THR A 456 3.96 25.85 18.92
C THR A 456 3.84 24.80 17.81
N VAL A 457 2.65 24.64 17.25
CA VAL A 457 2.37 23.72 16.13
C VAL A 457 3.26 24.02 14.93
N GLU A 458 3.36 25.28 14.49
CA GLU A 458 4.22 25.69 13.36
C GLU A 458 5.70 25.41 13.61
N GLY A 459 6.18 25.63 14.86
CA GLY A 459 7.54 25.31 15.27
C GLY A 459 7.84 23.81 15.18
N GLU A 460 6.94 22.97 15.72
CA GLU A 460 7.05 21.50 15.68
C GLU A 460 6.92 20.95 14.26
N LEU A 461 6.03 21.51 13.43
CA LEU A 461 5.91 21.17 12.02
C LEU A 461 7.20 21.45 11.28
N ARG A 462 7.77 22.65 11.43
CA ARG A 462 9.03 23.02 10.77
C ARG A 462 10.17 22.08 11.15
N GLN A 463 10.23 21.67 12.42
CA GLN A 463 11.21 20.70 12.89
C GLN A 463 11.02 19.33 12.25
N ALA A 464 9.78 18.81 12.22
CA ALA A 464 9.47 17.49 11.68
C ALA A 464 9.62 17.41 10.15
N LEU A 465 9.28 18.50 9.43
CA LEU A 465 9.41 18.57 7.98
C LEU A 465 10.83 18.94 7.52
N GLY A 466 11.67 19.50 8.44
CA GLY A 466 13.00 20.01 8.13
C GLY A 466 13.01 21.32 7.32
N LYS A 467 11.85 21.90 7.05
CA LYS A 467 11.64 23.11 6.25
C LYS A 467 10.25 23.73 6.51
N PRO A 468 9.98 24.97 6.04
CA PRO A 468 8.65 25.55 6.12
C PRO A 468 7.60 24.71 5.41
N LEU A 469 6.34 24.77 5.90
CA LEU A 469 5.21 24.01 5.35
C LEU A 469 5.03 24.26 3.85
N GLU A 470 5.11 25.52 3.39
CA GLU A 470 4.95 25.89 1.98
C GLU A 470 6.01 25.22 1.09
N GLU A 471 7.24 25.18 1.56
CA GLU A 471 8.34 24.57 0.82
C GLU A 471 8.18 23.05 0.75
N TRP A 472 7.77 22.44 1.85
CA TRP A 472 7.51 21.00 1.86
C TRP A 472 6.36 20.61 0.92
N LEU A 473 5.25 21.37 0.94
CA LEU A 473 4.13 21.16 0.03
C LEU A 473 4.52 21.36 -1.44
N ALA A 474 5.42 22.31 -1.72
CA ALA A 474 5.88 22.59 -3.08
C ALA A 474 6.75 21.47 -3.67
N VAL A 475 7.64 20.87 -2.88
CA VAL A 475 8.74 20.01 -3.36
C VAL A 475 8.60 18.56 -2.93
N ASP A 476 8.22 18.32 -1.67
CA ASP A 476 8.29 16.96 -1.08
C ASP A 476 6.94 16.26 -1.03
N PHE A 477 5.83 17.01 -0.98
CA PHE A 477 4.49 16.45 -0.85
C PHE A 477 4.18 15.40 -1.92
N PHE A 478 4.40 15.71 -3.20
CA PHE A 478 4.05 14.79 -4.30
C PHE A 478 4.89 13.51 -4.25
N ARG A 479 6.20 13.63 -4.00
CA ARG A 479 7.08 12.47 -3.83
C ARG A 479 6.63 11.58 -2.68
N TYR A 480 6.32 12.21 -1.53
CA TYR A 480 5.83 11.52 -0.35
C TYR A 480 4.48 10.81 -0.64
N HIS A 481 3.56 11.52 -1.30
CA HIS A 481 2.25 10.99 -1.69
C HIS A 481 2.36 9.80 -2.66
N VAL A 482 3.21 9.89 -3.68
CA VAL A 482 3.47 8.77 -4.63
C VAL A 482 3.99 7.54 -3.88
N GLY A 483 4.90 7.71 -2.92
CA GLY A 483 5.41 6.62 -2.09
C GLY A 483 4.33 6.00 -1.20
N LEU A 484 3.58 6.82 -0.48
CA LEU A 484 2.54 6.38 0.46
C LEU A 484 1.39 5.64 -0.26
N PHE A 485 1.02 6.09 -1.47
CA PHE A 485 -0.05 5.51 -2.29
C PHE A 485 0.47 4.46 -3.30
N ARG A 486 1.58 3.79 -2.99
CA ARG A 486 2.12 2.65 -3.76
C ARG A 486 2.16 2.94 -5.27
N LEU A 487 2.75 4.06 -5.65
CA LEU A 487 2.88 4.54 -7.04
C LEU A 487 1.53 4.75 -7.77
N ARG A 488 0.43 4.90 -7.03
CA ARG A 488 -0.92 5.21 -7.55
C ARG A 488 -1.50 6.44 -6.83
N PRO A 489 -0.89 7.62 -7.05
CA PRO A 489 -1.27 8.84 -6.33
C PRO A 489 -2.68 9.30 -6.72
N VAL A 490 -3.47 9.71 -5.71
CA VAL A 490 -4.81 10.29 -5.90
C VAL A 490 -4.82 11.82 -5.83
N VAL A 491 -3.68 12.43 -5.56
CA VAL A 491 -3.46 13.88 -5.70
C VAL A 491 -2.30 14.08 -6.68
N TRP A 492 -2.54 14.80 -7.76
CA TRP A 492 -1.54 15.07 -8.78
C TRP A 492 -1.09 16.52 -8.69
N GLN A 493 0.19 16.76 -8.83
CA GLN A 493 0.77 18.10 -8.80
C GLN A 493 1.18 18.51 -10.22
N VAL A 494 0.56 19.55 -10.76
CA VAL A 494 0.94 20.14 -12.05
C VAL A 494 1.93 21.28 -11.81
N VAL A 495 3.08 21.21 -12.48
CA VAL A 495 4.19 22.17 -12.36
C VAL A 495 4.78 22.50 -13.75
N PRO A 496 5.46 23.65 -13.92
CA PRO A 496 6.19 23.93 -15.12
C PRO A 496 7.28 22.87 -15.38
N PRO A 497 7.57 22.52 -16.65
CA PRO A 497 8.72 21.70 -16.99
C PRO A 497 10.01 22.26 -16.38
N SER A 498 10.94 21.39 -15.99
CA SER A 498 12.18 21.78 -15.30
C SER A 498 11.99 22.42 -13.90
N SER A 499 10.91 22.02 -13.19
CA SER A 499 10.58 22.53 -11.86
C SER A 499 11.72 22.41 -10.84
N ARG A 500 12.64 21.45 -10.99
CA ARG A 500 13.85 21.29 -10.17
C ARG A 500 14.73 22.55 -10.10
N ARG A 501 14.73 23.38 -11.16
CA ARG A 501 15.53 24.61 -11.24
C ARG A 501 15.11 25.67 -10.20
N TRP A 502 13.84 25.63 -9.77
CA TRP A 502 13.26 26.75 -9.03
C TRP A 502 13.40 26.63 -7.51
N GLY A 503 13.71 25.43 -6.96
CA GLY A 503 13.63 25.21 -5.50
C GLY A 503 12.21 25.48 -4.96
N GLY A 504 11.91 25.05 -3.75
CA GLY A 504 10.53 25.06 -3.24
C GLY A 504 9.81 26.41 -3.27
N ALA A 505 10.43 27.44 -2.69
CA ALA A 505 9.82 28.79 -2.59
C ALA A 505 9.82 29.58 -3.91
N GLY A 506 10.66 29.17 -4.88
CA GLY A 506 10.78 29.84 -6.18
C GLY A 506 9.90 29.29 -7.29
N LEU A 507 9.10 28.25 -7.04
CA LEU A 507 8.28 27.61 -8.06
C LEU A 507 7.27 28.60 -8.65
N PRO A 508 7.32 28.90 -9.97
CA PRO A 508 6.52 29.98 -10.56
C PRO A 508 5.02 29.70 -10.57
N PHE A 509 4.64 28.42 -10.54
CA PHE A 509 3.26 27.96 -10.52
C PHE A 509 3.18 26.50 -10.08
N SER A 510 2.16 26.16 -9.29
CA SER A 510 1.79 24.78 -8.99
C SER A 510 0.32 24.71 -8.61
N VAL A 511 -0.38 23.69 -9.09
CA VAL A 511 -1.72 23.31 -8.65
C VAL A 511 -1.78 21.82 -8.36
N PHE A 512 -2.65 21.46 -7.41
CA PHE A 512 -2.94 20.09 -7.03
C PHE A 512 -4.31 19.69 -7.54
N LEU A 513 -4.41 18.48 -8.12
CA LEU A 513 -5.62 17.93 -8.73
C LEU A 513 -6.08 16.72 -7.94
N ASP A 514 -7.37 16.65 -7.62
CA ASP A 514 -7.98 15.44 -7.04
C ASP A 514 -8.32 14.44 -8.14
N TRP A 515 -7.73 13.25 -8.10
CA TRP A 515 -8.00 12.15 -9.03
C TRP A 515 -9.51 11.84 -9.16
N HIS A 516 -10.23 11.83 -8.05
CA HIS A 516 -11.65 11.47 -8.04
C HIS A 516 -12.57 12.54 -8.65
N ARG A 517 -12.05 13.75 -8.91
CA ARG A 517 -12.76 14.86 -9.51
C ARG A 517 -12.28 15.25 -10.89
N LEU A 518 -11.31 14.49 -11.45
CA LEU A 518 -10.83 14.73 -12.81
C LEU A 518 -11.96 14.52 -13.83
N ASP A 519 -12.09 15.48 -14.71
CA ASP A 519 -13.02 15.51 -15.84
C ASP A 519 -12.34 16.05 -17.13
N ALA A 520 -13.04 16.04 -18.24
CA ALA A 520 -12.54 16.54 -19.53
C ALA A 520 -12.19 18.04 -19.50
N ASP A 521 -12.74 18.81 -18.55
CA ASP A 521 -12.50 20.25 -18.41
C ASP A 521 -11.40 20.58 -17.41
N THR A 522 -10.91 19.62 -16.64
CA THR A 522 -9.94 19.88 -15.56
C THR A 522 -8.66 20.56 -16.10
N LEU A 523 -8.02 20.01 -17.14
CA LEU A 523 -6.81 20.62 -17.71
C LEU A 523 -7.10 21.96 -18.39
N ARG A 524 -8.31 22.17 -18.92
CA ARG A 524 -8.76 23.44 -19.46
C ARG A 524 -8.89 24.50 -18.35
N LYS A 525 -9.50 24.14 -17.20
CA LYS A 525 -9.54 25.00 -16.01
C LYS A 525 -8.15 25.36 -15.52
N VAL A 526 -7.23 24.37 -15.42
CA VAL A 526 -5.84 24.63 -15.04
C VAL A 526 -5.19 25.64 -16.01
N ARG A 527 -5.36 25.45 -17.32
CA ARG A 527 -4.75 26.30 -18.35
C ARG A 527 -5.28 27.73 -18.33
N TYR A 528 -6.61 27.89 -18.35
CA TYR A 528 -7.24 29.19 -18.60
C TYR A 528 -7.70 29.91 -17.33
N LEU A 529 -8.11 29.16 -16.30
CA LEU A 529 -8.63 29.74 -15.07
C LEU A 529 -7.51 30.01 -14.05
N TYR A 530 -6.58 29.06 -13.88
CA TYR A 530 -5.53 29.14 -12.87
C TYR A 530 -4.18 29.66 -13.39
N LEU A 531 -3.67 29.13 -14.51
CA LEU A 531 -2.37 29.50 -15.04
C LEU A 531 -2.35 30.85 -15.76
N GLN A 532 -3.41 31.21 -16.47
CA GLN A 532 -3.44 32.44 -17.30
C GLN A 532 -3.14 33.71 -16.51
N PRO A 533 -3.72 33.97 -15.32
CA PRO A 533 -3.41 35.16 -14.54
C PRO A 533 -1.92 35.26 -14.16
N HIS A 534 -1.28 34.13 -13.83
CA HIS A 534 0.15 34.06 -13.50
C HIS A 534 1.02 34.36 -14.73
N LEU A 535 0.64 33.83 -15.88
CA LEU A 535 1.36 34.10 -17.14
C LEU A 535 1.25 35.58 -17.53
N ASP A 536 0.08 36.19 -17.44
CA ASP A 536 -0.14 37.60 -17.74
C ASP A 536 0.58 38.52 -16.76
N ALA A 537 0.60 38.16 -15.48
CA ALA A 537 1.39 38.88 -14.49
C ALA A 537 2.90 38.80 -14.76
N ALA A 538 3.40 37.63 -15.12
CA ALA A 538 4.82 37.45 -15.47
C ALA A 538 5.20 38.20 -16.76
N ARG A 539 4.35 38.29 -17.76
CA ARG A 539 4.55 39.09 -18.95
C ARG A 539 4.66 40.57 -18.63
N ARG A 540 3.70 41.12 -17.84
CA ARG A 540 3.72 42.51 -17.39
C ARG A 540 4.97 42.85 -16.56
N GLU A 541 5.41 41.92 -15.70
CA GLU A 541 6.60 42.11 -14.89
C GLU A 541 7.89 42.15 -15.75
N VAL A 542 8.01 41.27 -16.76
CA VAL A 542 9.12 41.33 -17.72
C VAL A 542 9.14 42.66 -18.47
N GLU A 543 7.99 43.07 -19.05
CA GLU A 543 7.89 44.36 -19.76
C GLU A 543 8.23 45.57 -18.86
N LYS A 544 7.83 45.53 -17.60
CA LYS A 544 8.19 46.57 -16.62
C LYS A 544 9.70 46.58 -16.37
N LYS A 545 10.30 45.43 -16.04
CA LYS A 545 11.75 45.30 -15.79
C LYS A 545 12.58 45.68 -17.01
N GLU A 546 12.14 45.37 -18.22
CA GLU A 546 12.79 45.79 -19.47
C GLU A 546 12.77 47.31 -19.61
N ARG A 547 11.61 47.95 -19.38
CA ARG A 547 11.54 49.42 -19.41
C ARG A 547 12.41 50.06 -18.36
N ASP A 548 12.36 49.57 -17.10
CA ASP A 548 13.15 50.11 -15.98
C ASP A 548 14.67 49.99 -16.27
N PHE A 549 15.09 48.83 -16.82
CA PHE A 549 16.49 48.58 -17.20
C PHE A 549 16.96 49.52 -18.31
N MET A 550 16.18 49.72 -19.36
CA MET A 550 16.53 50.60 -20.48
C MET A 550 16.57 52.07 -20.01
N ALA A 551 15.60 52.52 -19.23
CA ALA A 551 15.58 53.88 -18.68
C ALA A 551 16.77 54.14 -17.77
N ALA A 552 17.12 53.20 -16.91
CA ALA A 552 18.28 53.33 -16.02
C ALA A 552 19.61 53.37 -16.78
N ARG A 553 19.73 52.62 -17.87
CA ARG A 553 20.88 52.59 -18.75
C ARG A 553 21.03 53.88 -19.55
N GLU A 554 19.92 54.43 -20.08
CA GLU A 554 19.89 55.71 -20.78
C GLU A 554 20.23 56.88 -19.87
N ALA A 555 19.85 56.83 -18.59
CA ALA A 555 20.19 57.84 -17.60
C ALA A 555 21.68 57.90 -17.24
N GLY A 556 22.47 56.87 -17.59
CA GLY A 556 23.93 56.84 -17.45
C GLY A 556 24.46 56.79 -16.01
N ASN A 557 23.59 56.55 -15.02
CA ASN A 557 23.92 56.65 -13.59
C ASN A 557 24.17 55.29 -12.91
N LEU A 558 24.20 54.18 -13.69
CA LEU A 558 24.36 52.82 -13.15
C LEU A 558 25.84 52.49 -12.93
N SER A 559 26.18 52.02 -11.72
CA SER A 559 27.42 51.31 -11.53
C SER A 559 27.39 49.96 -12.24
N PHE A 560 28.52 49.40 -12.62
CA PHE A 560 28.64 48.07 -13.24
C PHE A 560 28.01 46.98 -12.39
N ARG A 561 28.00 47.11 -11.08
CA ARG A 561 27.35 46.15 -10.16
C ARG A 561 25.82 46.21 -10.25
N GLU A 562 25.26 47.41 -10.26
CA GLU A 562 23.81 47.65 -10.35
C GLU A 562 23.28 47.21 -11.73
N GLU A 563 24.01 47.50 -12.82
CA GLU A 563 23.64 47.02 -14.17
C GLU A 563 23.58 45.50 -14.22
N ARG A 564 24.58 44.78 -13.68
CA ARG A 564 24.58 43.32 -13.61
C ARG A 564 23.46 42.76 -12.72
N GLU A 565 23.13 43.41 -11.65
CA GLU A 565 22.05 42.97 -10.75
C GLU A 565 20.68 43.13 -11.43
N MET A 566 20.43 44.25 -12.08
CA MET A 566 19.21 44.47 -12.86
C MET A 566 19.09 43.48 -14.02
N GLU A 567 20.19 43.23 -14.75
CA GLU A 567 20.22 42.24 -15.81
C GLU A 567 19.90 40.82 -15.30
N ARG A 568 20.51 40.43 -14.16
CA ARG A 568 20.22 39.13 -13.55
C ARG A 568 18.74 39.02 -13.17
N HIS A 569 18.16 40.01 -12.53
CA HIS A 569 16.73 40.02 -12.18
C HIS A 569 15.84 39.96 -13.41
N LEU A 570 16.19 40.68 -14.47
CA LEU A 570 15.46 40.61 -15.74
C LEU A 570 15.52 39.19 -16.34
N GLN A 571 16.68 38.55 -16.33
CA GLN A 571 16.82 37.17 -16.81
C GLN A 571 16.04 36.17 -15.97
N GLU A 572 15.97 36.35 -14.65
CA GLU A 572 15.13 35.55 -13.77
C GLU A 572 13.64 35.69 -14.12
N GLN A 573 13.14 36.90 -14.33
CA GLN A 573 11.74 37.13 -14.72
C GLN A 573 11.41 36.59 -16.11
N ARG A 574 12.32 36.72 -17.08
CA ARG A 574 12.17 36.08 -18.39
C ARG A 574 12.08 34.57 -18.28
N ALA A 575 13.00 33.96 -17.51
CA ALA A 575 12.98 32.50 -17.28
C ALA A 575 11.67 32.03 -16.62
N ARG A 576 11.13 32.84 -15.67
CA ARG A 576 9.84 32.55 -15.03
C ARG A 576 8.68 32.61 -16.05
N ARG A 577 8.60 33.67 -16.86
CA ARG A 577 7.62 33.82 -17.95
C ARG A 577 7.69 32.63 -18.93
N ASP A 578 8.90 32.29 -19.36
CA ASP A 578 9.12 31.23 -20.36
C ASP A 578 8.72 29.84 -19.81
N ALA A 579 8.97 29.58 -18.53
CA ALA A 579 8.52 28.35 -17.87
C ALA A 579 6.98 28.28 -17.82
N LEU A 580 6.29 29.38 -17.49
CA LEU A 580 4.83 29.46 -17.49
C LEU A 580 4.25 29.32 -18.91
N GLN A 581 4.88 29.96 -19.90
CA GLN A 581 4.49 29.82 -21.31
C GLN A 581 4.64 28.37 -21.77
N THR A 582 5.77 27.73 -21.46
CA THR A 582 5.99 26.33 -21.81
C THR A 582 4.94 25.40 -21.19
N LEU A 583 4.56 25.64 -19.92
CA LEU A 583 3.47 24.89 -19.27
C LEU A 583 2.13 25.11 -20.01
N ALA A 584 1.84 26.37 -20.37
CA ALA A 584 0.64 26.71 -21.11
C ALA A 584 0.56 25.98 -22.46
N ASP A 585 1.65 25.96 -23.22
CA ASP A 585 1.75 25.30 -24.53
C ASP A 585 1.59 23.77 -24.38
N LYS A 586 2.18 23.16 -23.34
CA LYS A 586 2.05 21.74 -23.02
C LYS A 586 0.60 21.36 -22.68
N LEU A 587 -0.06 22.18 -21.84
CA LEU A 587 -1.48 21.97 -21.50
C LEU A 587 -2.35 22.10 -22.74
N GLU A 588 -2.12 23.07 -23.62
CA GLU A 588 -2.86 23.21 -24.88
C GLU A 588 -2.64 22.02 -25.81
N ALA A 589 -1.43 21.49 -25.87
CA ALA A 589 -1.14 20.28 -26.66
C ALA A 589 -1.94 19.08 -26.15
N LEU A 590 -2.05 18.89 -24.83
CA LEU A 590 -2.86 17.82 -24.23
C LEU A 590 -4.37 17.98 -24.48
N LEU A 591 -4.86 19.20 -24.67
CA LEU A 591 -6.27 19.48 -24.98
C LEU A 591 -6.65 19.23 -26.44
N ARG A 592 -5.66 18.99 -27.32
CA ARG A 592 -5.89 18.70 -28.75
C ARG A 592 -5.77 17.19 -29.00
N PRO A 593 -6.45 16.67 -30.05
CA PRO A 593 -6.26 15.30 -30.50
C PRO A 593 -4.79 15.00 -30.84
N HIS A 594 -4.25 13.95 -30.25
CA HIS A 594 -2.89 13.48 -30.51
C HIS A 594 -2.73 12.00 -30.15
N THR A 595 -1.58 11.43 -30.44
CA THR A 595 -1.20 10.06 -30.08
C THR A 595 0.12 10.05 -29.33
N LEU A 596 0.31 9.11 -28.45
CA LEU A 596 1.53 8.92 -27.67
C LEU A 596 2.15 7.55 -27.93
N ARG A 597 3.47 7.50 -27.96
CA ARG A 597 4.20 6.24 -27.84
C ARG A 597 4.30 5.89 -26.36
N VAL A 598 3.56 4.86 -25.96
CA VAL A 598 3.51 4.42 -24.57
C VAL A 598 4.43 3.22 -24.38
N GLU A 599 5.36 3.31 -23.43
CA GLU A 599 6.20 2.20 -23.03
C GLU A 599 5.49 1.41 -21.91
N SER A 600 4.96 0.26 -22.24
CA SER A 600 4.32 -0.67 -21.31
C SER A 600 4.38 -2.08 -21.84
N ARG A 601 4.44 -3.08 -20.97
CA ARG A 601 4.28 -4.50 -21.34
C ARG A 601 2.83 -4.84 -21.69
N SER A 602 1.85 -4.10 -21.12
CA SER A 602 0.44 -4.29 -21.39
C SER A 602 -0.02 -3.54 -22.64
N GLU A 603 -0.45 -4.27 -23.66
CA GLU A 603 -1.06 -3.69 -24.86
C GLU A 603 -2.37 -2.97 -24.54
N TRP A 604 -3.07 -3.41 -23.49
CA TRP A 604 -4.27 -2.75 -23.01
C TRP A 604 -3.94 -1.32 -22.52
N VAL A 605 -2.88 -1.14 -21.73
CA VAL A 605 -2.43 0.19 -21.28
C VAL A 605 -2.11 1.09 -22.46
N LYS A 606 -1.37 0.60 -23.46
CA LYS A 606 -1.02 1.38 -24.67
C LYS A 606 -2.27 1.85 -25.40
N ALA A 607 -3.25 0.95 -25.56
CA ALA A 607 -4.52 1.28 -26.22
C ALA A 607 -5.33 2.31 -25.44
N LYS A 608 -5.45 2.13 -24.11
CA LYS A 608 -6.27 3.00 -23.25
C LYS A 608 -5.67 4.38 -23.05
N VAL A 609 -4.35 4.52 -22.96
CA VAL A 609 -3.69 5.84 -22.99
C VAL A 609 -4.01 6.59 -24.27
N ASN A 610 -3.94 5.94 -25.43
CA ASN A 610 -4.27 6.58 -26.70
C ASN A 610 -5.76 6.88 -26.86
N GLU A 611 -6.63 6.08 -26.25
CA GLU A 611 -8.08 6.33 -26.25
C GLU A 611 -8.42 7.63 -25.49
N ILE A 612 -7.86 7.85 -24.29
CA ILE A 612 -8.16 9.05 -23.49
C ILE A 612 -7.60 10.35 -24.07
N ILE A 613 -6.73 10.30 -25.07
CA ILE A 613 -6.16 11.48 -25.72
C ILE A 613 -6.57 11.64 -27.18
N ALA A 614 -7.31 10.69 -27.74
CA ALA A 614 -7.70 10.67 -29.15
C ALA A 614 -8.47 11.92 -29.59
N GLU A 615 -9.26 12.51 -28.70
CA GLU A 615 -10.03 13.76 -28.91
C GLU A 615 -9.55 14.92 -28.01
N GLY A 616 -8.31 14.85 -27.53
CA GLY A 616 -7.80 15.64 -26.42
C GLY A 616 -8.03 14.93 -25.08
N TYR A 617 -7.26 15.30 -24.05
CA TYR A 617 -7.25 14.61 -22.76
C TYR A 617 -8.63 14.51 -22.12
N ARG A 618 -9.13 13.29 -21.97
CA ARG A 618 -10.39 12.93 -21.32
C ARG A 618 -10.16 11.77 -20.37
N PRO A 619 -10.00 12.03 -19.05
CA PRO A 619 -9.72 10.98 -18.08
C PRO A 619 -10.88 9.98 -18.00
N HIS A 620 -10.55 8.70 -17.80
CA HIS A 620 -11.51 7.62 -17.60
C HIS A 620 -11.17 6.85 -16.33
N ARG A 621 -12.00 6.96 -15.31
CA ARG A 621 -11.70 6.43 -13.95
C ARG A 621 -11.42 4.93 -13.92
N ASP A 622 -12.21 4.13 -14.68
CA ASP A 622 -12.05 2.67 -14.69
C ASP A 622 -10.69 2.22 -15.25
N TYR A 623 -9.99 3.10 -16.01
CA TYR A 623 -8.66 2.79 -16.50
C TYR A 623 -7.56 2.98 -15.42
N GLY A 624 -7.92 3.56 -14.27
CA GLY A 624 -7.02 3.75 -13.12
C GLY A 624 -6.06 4.93 -13.30
N VAL A 625 -5.38 5.25 -12.21
CA VAL A 625 -4.43 6.38 -12.12
C VAL A 625 -3.34 6.26 -13.18
N ARG A 626 -2.80 5.07 -13.38
CA ARG A 626 -1.65 4.85 -14.23
C ARG A 626 -1.87 5.19 -15.70
N VAL A 627 -3.01 4.79 -16.27
CA VAL A 627 -3.37 5.12 -17.65
C VAL A 627 -3.56 6.62 -17.79
N ASN A 628 -4.27 7.21 -16.85
CA ASN A 628 -4.70 8.60 -16.90
C ASN A 628 -3.58 9.61 -16.63
N ILE A 629 -2.58 9.27 -15.82
CA ILE A 629 -1.44 10.14 -15.50
C ILE A 629 -0.36 10.15 -16.61
N GLU A 630 -0.30 9.11 -17.43
CA GLU A 630 0.74 8.92 -18.44
C GLU A 630 0.88 10.08 -19.43
N PRO A 631 -0.20 10.67 -19.98
CA PRO A 631 -0.09 11.83 -20.87
C PRO A 631 0.55 13.05 -20.20
N LEU A 632 0.22 13.32 -18.94
CA LEU A 632 0.78 14.43 -18.16
C LEU A 632 2.26 14.19 -17.85
N LYS A 633 2.61 12.95 -17.54
CA LYS A 633 4.00 12.51 -17.30
C LYS A 633 4.85 12.73 -18.55
N GLN A 634 4.41 12.24 -19.72
CA GLN A 634 5.13 12.42 -20.99
C GLN A 634 5.20 13.88 -21.43
N ALA A 635 4.20 14.69 -21.11
CA ALA A 635 4.26 16.12 -21.32
C ALA A 635 5.29 16.83 -20.42
N GLY A 636 5.77 16.17 -19.36
CA GLY A 636 6.75 16.72 -18.41
C GLY A 636 6.19 17.84 -17.53
N ILE A 637 4.89 17.81 -17.25
CA ILE A 637 4.20 18.82 -16.43
C ILE A 637 3.90 18.35 -14.99
N LEU A 638 4.47 17.22 -14.61
CA LEU A 638 4.44 16.69 -13.24
C LEU A 638 5.81 16.81 -12.59
N PRO A 639 5.93 16.77 -11.25
CA PRO A 639 7.22 16.68 -10.58
C PRO A 639 8.02 15.45 -11.04
N PRO A 640 9.37 15.50 -10.98
CA PRO A 640 10.21 14.41 -11.45
C PRO A 640 9.94 13.04 -10.84
N ASP A 641 9.39 13.02 -9.63
CA ASP A 641 9.01 11.77 -8.94
C ASP A 641 7.87 11.01 -9.63
N ALA A 642 7.16 11.63 -10.58
CA ALA A 642 6.19 10.96 -11.44
C ALA A 642 6.83 9.86 -12.32
N GLU A 643 8.14 9.93 -12.60
CA GLU A 643 8.89 8.89 -13.33
C GLU A 643 8.90 7.54 -12.58
N ARG A 644 8.70 7.55 -11.27
CA ARG A 644 8.55 6.33 -10.46
C ARG A 644 7.25 5.58 -10.75
N ILE A 645 6.23 6.26 -11.30
CA ILE A 645 4.94 5.66 -11.70
C ILE A 645 5.18 4.92 -13.01
N ARG A 646 5.71 3.71 -12.89
CA ARG A 646 6.06 2.86 -14.03
C ARG A 646 4.90 1.99 -14.46
N GLY A 647 5.01 1.55 -15.71
CA GLY A 647 4.10 0.74 -16.42
C GLY A 647 4.49 -0.67 -16.58
#